data_3b9255114962a3e0f013b03ad71039ef
#
_entry.id   3b9255114962a3e0f013b03ad71039ef
#
_cell.length_a   1.000
_cell.length_b   1.000
_cell.length_c   1.000
_cell.angle_alpha   90.00
_cell.angle_beta   90.00
_cell.angle_gamma   90.00
#
_symmetry.space_group_name_H-M   'P 1'
#
loop_
_entity.id
_entity.type
_entity.pdbx_description
1 polymer ?
#
loop_
_entity_poly.entity_id
_entity_poly.type
_entity_poly.pdbx_seq_one_letter_code
_entity_poly.pdbx_strand_id
1 'polypeptide(L)'
;MPRYVFRHRAVSFSLALAAFGLTATAVAAEQDSENWGQFGIQTTYIDKTARPGDDFDRYVNGKWESTTELPADKSRIGAFSTLSDQSDERLRGILEELAARQWPEGSPNARIAAAYSAYMDTAGIEAAGLTPARPYLDRIAAANTRGELLALFAAPGFASPLGASVDADEKQSTRYALYLGQAGLGLPDRDYYLVDNPRYSEIRAKYLDYLTLLLGKAGYSDAPAAARSVLALETEMARAMWDRTLLRNRDLTYNKLSLSELNALAPGGSIGNFIRELGAGRASYAIVAQVPPTAEELAAAKITPEMAAKLGGGVPATMKLVETAPLASWQAWLTAQFLSDQAAFLPKDIDDAHFAFYGTVLSGQPQQRARWKRGISAVEGQIGELLGQVYAERYFPAANKAAMAQLVGNLRKAMAANLAELKWMGPATRAEAEAKLNAFTPKIGGPETFKAYDGLVISPSASLANQIAAGKWSLDYQLARLDQPVDRAEWFMLPQTVNAYYNPTFNEVVFPAAILQPPFFNLSADPAVNYGAIGAVIGHELGHGFDDQGAKSDGAGNLRDWWTLADKAAFEALTGKLVEQYSAFCPFDAGKTCVNGALTLGENIGDLGGLSLAYRAYQLSLGGKSAPVIGGYTGDQRFFLSWAQAWRTKSREPVARQLLVTDPHAPPKYRINGIVRNFDEWYEAFGVRPGDRLYLPPDKRVRIW
;
A
#
# COMPACT_ATOMS: atom_id res chain seq x y z
N MET A 1 66.30 30.79 12.53
CA MET A 1 66.04 31.71 13.72
C MET A 1 65.06 32.76 13.25
N PRO A 2 64.02 33.13 14.01
CA PRO A 2 63.68 32.79 15.38
C PRO A 2 62.33 32.01 15.53
N ARG A 3 62.19 31.41 16.70
CA ARG A 3 60.98 30.68 17.22
C ARG A 3 59.94 31.69 17.66
N TYR A 4 58.62 31.45 17.34
CA TYR A 4 57.48 32.05 18.04
C TYR A 4 56.70 30.95 18.74
N VAL A 5 56.61 31.10 20.05
CA VAL A 5 55.83 30.31 21.00
C VAL A 5 54.41 30.89 21.01
N PHE A 6 53.38 30.08 20.70
CA PHE A 6 52.00 30.45 20.96
C PHE A 6 51.46 29.67 22.18
N ARG A 7 51.07 30.47 23.17
CA ARG A 7 50.41 29.99 24.40
C ARG A 7 48.97 29.58 24.11
N HIS A 8 48.60 28.35 24.53
CA HIS A 8 47.24 27.91 24.62
C HIS A 8 46.48 28.68 25.71
N ARG A 9 45.36 29.33 25.33
CA ARG A 9 44.26 29.62 26.24
C ARG A 9 43.13 28.66 25.94
N ALA A 10 42.88 27.73 26.84
CA ALA A 10 41.70 26.91 26.90
C ALA A 10 40.51 27.79 27.31
N VAL A 11 39.48 27.85 26.45
CA VAL A 11 38.17 28.38 26.82
C VAL A 11 37.23 27.18 26.96
N SER A 12 36.85 26.92 28.19
CA SER A 12 35.86 25.95 28.56
C SER A 12 34.46 26.41 28.14
N PHE A 13 33.92 25.87 27.08
CA PHE A 13 32.49 25.99 26.73
C PHE A 13 32.03 24.61 26.27
N SER A 14 31.54 23.83 27.19
CA SER A 14 30.77 22.60 26.86
C SER A 14 30.24 22.04 28.19
N LEU A 15 28.98 22.25 28.49
CA LEU A 15 28.19 21.44 29.43
C LEU A 15 26.75 21.97 29.66
N ALA A 16 26.08 22.46 28.62
CA ALA A 16 24.69 22.89 28.78
C ALA A 16 23.70 22.31 27.71
N LEU A 17 24.16 21.56 26.68
CA LEU A 17 23.27 21.04 25.64
C LEU A 17 22.92 19.55 25.76
N ALA A 18 23.59 18.81 26.62
CA ALA A 18 23.32 17.36 26.76
C ALA A 18 22.14 17.02 27.70
N ALA A 19 21.71 17.95 28.55
CA ALA A 19 20.66 17.69 29.55
C ALA A 19 19.22 17.86 29.00
N PHE A 20 19.02 18.66 27.95
CA PHE A 20 17.69 18.89 27.38
C PHE A 20 17.24 17.79 26.40
N GLY A 21 18.16 17.09 25.75
CA GLY A 21 17.83 15.99 24.84
C GLY A 21 17.44 14.70 25.56
N LEU A 22 18.06 14.42 26.70
CA LEU A 22 17.79 13.21 27.48
C LEU A 22 16.46 13.25 28.25
N THR A 23 15.99 14.43 28.64
CA THR A 23 14.71 14.60 29.32
C THR A 23 13.52 14.52 28.38
N ALA A 24 13.63 15.00 27.15
CA ALA A 24 12.56 14.92 26.15
C ALA A 24 12.35 13.50 25.64
N THR A 25 13.41 12.71 25.46
CA THR A 25 13.32 11.30 25.06
C THR A 25 12.83 10.40 26.18
N ALA A 26 13.17 10.67 27.44
CA ALA A 26 12.68 9.92 28.60
C ALA A 26 11.19 10.20 28.86
N VAL A 27 10.73 11.46 28.73
CA VAL A 27 9.31 11.83 28.89
C VAL A 27 8.45 11.26 27.77
N ALA A 28 8.94 11.23 26.51
CA ALA A 28 8.22 10.58 25.41
C ALA A 28 8.14 9.07 25.59
N ALA A 29 9.21 8.41 26.05
CA ALA A 29 9.23 6.98 26.32
C ALA A 29 8.33 6.60 27.53
N GLU A 30 8.20 7.47 28.51
CA GLU A 30 7.34 7.26 29.69
C GLU A 30 5.86 7.46 29.34
N GLN A 31 5.50 8.46 28.53
CA GLN A 31 4.14 8.64 28.00
C GLN A 31 3.72 7.49 27.07
N ASP A 32 4.61 6.96 26.24
CA ASP A 32 4.32 5.82 25.38
C ASP A 32 4.06 4.53 26.19
N SER A 33 4.76 4.32 27.31
CA SER A 33 4.54 3.14 28.17
C SER A 33 3.19 3.18 28.90
N GLU A 34 2.70 4.34 29.30
CA GLU A 34 1.37 4.49 29.92
C GLU A 34 0.22 4.16 28.96
N ASN A 35 0.38 4.46 27.67
CA ASN A 35 -0.66 4.22 26.65
C ASN A 35 -0.80 2.74 26.24
N TRP A 36 0.27 1.94 26.34
CA TRP A 36 0.28 0.54 25.86
C TRP A 36 0.34 -0.51 26.98
N GLY A 37 0.10 -0.09 28.23
CA GLY A 37 0.06 -0.98 29.40
C GLY A 37 1.44 -1.43 29.89
N GLN A 38 1.46 -2.08 31.05
CA GLN A 38 2.65 -2.41 31.82
C GLN A 38 3.72 -3.24 31.07
N PHE A 39 3.32 -3.97 30.02
CA PHE A 39 4.21 -4.85 29.24
C PHE A 39 3.95 -4.80 27.73
N GLY A 40 3.24 -3.77 27.27
CA GLY A 40 2.96 -3.55 25.84
C GLY A 40 1.62 -4.11 25.35
N ILE A 41 0.75 -4.60 26.24
CA ILE A 41 -0.61 -5.07 25.93
C ILE A 41 -1.63 -4.29 26.74
N GLN A 42 -2.64 -3.75 26.06
CA GLN A 42 -3.75 -3.05 26.71
C GLN A 42 -4.82 -4.02 27.22
N THR A 43 -4.55 -4.67 28.35
CA THR A 43 -5.41 -5.70 28.94
C THR A 43 -6.78 -5.19 29.40
N THR A 44 -6.94 -3.87 29.57
CA THR A 44 -8.20 -3.21 29.90
C THR A 44 -9.26 -3.37 28.80
N TYR A 45 -8.85 -3.61 27.57
CA TYR A 45 -9.73 -3.80 26.42
C TYR A 45 -10.19 -5.25 26.19
N ILE A 46 -9.66 -6.20 26.99
CA ILE A 46 -10.06 -7.60 26.90
C ILE A 46 -11.51 -7.76 27.38
N ASP A 47 -12.36 -8.32 26.53
CA ASP A 47 -13.75 -8.68 26.86
C ASP A 47 -13.81 -10.11 27.41
N LYS A 48 -13.75 -10.22 28.74
CA LYS A 48 -13.83 -11.51 29.44
C LYS A 48 -15.19 -12.21 29.32
N THR A 49 -16.20 -11.57 28.72
CA THR A 49 -17.50 -12.19 28.45
C THR A 49 -17.49 -13.00 27.16
N ALA A 50 -16.54 -12.71 26.28
CA ALA A 50 -16.32 -13.50 25.06
C ALA A 50 -15.38 -14.67 25.35
N ARG A 51 -15.66 -15.83 24.75
CA ARG A 51 -14.75 -16.99 24.84
C ARG A 51 -13.69 -16.88 23.75
N PRO A 52 -12.40 -17.05 24.03
CA PRO A 52 -11.33 -17.00 23.02
C PRO A 52 -11.59 -17.93 21.83
N GLY A 53 -12.07 -19.14 22.10
CA GLY A 53 -12.36 -20.15 21.08
C GLY A 53 -13.61 -19.89 20.24
N ASP A 54 -14.45 -18.91 20.60
CA ASP A 54 -15.63 -18.56 19.81
C ASP A 54 -15.38 -17.31 18.95
N ASP A 55 -14.64 -16.32 19.44
CA ASP A 55 -14.28 -15.10 18.74
C ASP A 55 -13.06 -14.47 19.45
N PHE A 56 -11.87 -14.74 18.94
CA PHE A 56 -10.63 -14.29 19.56
C PHE A 56 -10.44 -12.78 19.43
N ASP A 57 -10.84 -12.21 18.28
CA ASP A 57 -10.83 -10.76 18.10
C ASP A 57 -11.73 -10.06 19.13
N ARG A 58 -12.96 -10.51 19.30
CA ARG A 58 -13.86 -9.96 20.33
C ARG A 58 -13.29 -10.17 21.75
N TYR A 59 -12.71 -11.34 22.03
CA TYR A 59 -12.09 -11.56 23.34
C TYR A 59 -11.01 -10.52 23.63
N VAL A 60 -10.12 -10.25 22.68
CA VAL A 60 -8.97 -9.35 22.88
C VAL A 60 -9.38 -7.88 22.76
N ASN A 61 -10.22 -7.53 21.79
CA ASN A 61 -10.50 -6.16 21.35
C ASN A 61 -11.93 -5.69 21.63
N GLY A 62 -12.82 -6.54 22.14
CA GLY A 62 -14.25 -6.26 22.21
C GLY A 62 -14.65 -5.04 23.07
N LYS A 63 -13.94 -4.79 24.17
CA LYS A 63 -14.17 -3.56 24.94
C LYS A 63 -13.66 -2.33 24.19
N TRP A 64 -12.50 -2.42 23.54
CA TRP A 64 -12.01 -1.32 22.70
C TRP A 64 -13.00 -1.00 21.58
N GLU A 65 -13.51 -2.01 20.87
CA GLU A 65 -14.48 -1.84 19.80
C GLU A 65 -15.77 -1.18 20.29
N SER A 66 -16.27 -1.58 21.47
CA SER A 66 -17.51 -1.08 22.04
C SER A 66 -17.39 0.30 22.69
N THR A 67 -16.22 0.67 23.22
CA THR A 67 -16.01 1.92 23.96
C THR A 67 -15.29 3.01 23.16
N THR A 68 -14.59 2.65 22.08
CA THR A 68 -13.86 3.62 21.27
C THR A 68 -14.79 4.20 20.19
N GLU A 69 -14.92 5.50 20.19
CA GLU A 69 -15.68 6.22 19.17
C GLU A 69 -14.89 6.26 17.85
N LEU A 70 -15.58 6.10 16.74
CA LEU A 70 -15.02 6.29 15.40
C LEU A 70 -15.18 7.76 15.00
N PRO A 71 -14.09 8.56 14.96
CA PRO A 71 -14.15 9.98 14.67
C PRO A 71 -14.88 10.29 13.35
N ALA A 72 -15.52 11.44 13.27
CA ALA A 72 -16.28 11.84 12.09
C ALA A 72 -15.39 12.02 10.84
N ASP A 73 -14.12 12.42 11.04
CA ASP A 73 -13.13 12.63 9.98
C ASP A 73 -12.38 11.35 9.58
N LYS A 74 -12.85 10.17 10.02
CA LYS A 74 -12.24 8.86 9.70
C LYS A 74 -13.27 7.86 9.22
N SER A 75 -12.87 7.07 8.23
CA SER A 75 -13.64 5.89 7.76
C SER A 75 -13.30 4.63 8.56
N ARG A 76 -12.10 4.57 9.17
CA ARG A 76 -11.64 3.47 10.03
C ARG A 76 -10.62 3.95 11.06
N ILE A 77 -10.56 3.23 12.20
CA ILE A 77 -9.54 3.41 13.26
C ILE A 77 -8.99 2.04 13.66
N GLY A 78 -7.79 2.02 14.23
CA GLY A 78 -7.14 0.80 14.72
C GLY A 78 -5.67 1.04 15.08
N ALA A 79 -4.90 0.00 15.29
CA ALA A 79 -3.49 0.12 15.66
C ALA A 79 -2.67 0.89 14.62
N PHE A 80 -2.81 0.55 13.34
CA PHE A 80 -2.14 1.26 12.24
C PHE A 80 -2.53 2.74 12.16
N SER A 81 -3.82 3.06 12.24
CA SER A 81 -4.27 4.45 12.16
C SER A 81 -3.88 5.28 13.38
N THR A 82 -3.79 4.67 14.57
CA THR A 82 -3.28 5.34 15.76
C THR A 82 -1.81 5.74 15.56
N LEU A 83 -0.99 4.84 15.04
CA LEU A 83 0.40 5.15 14.75
C LEU A 83 0.55 6.14 13.59
N SER A 84 -0.34 6.07 12.57
CA SER A 84 -0.38 7.07 11.50
C SER A 84 -0.73 8.46 12.03
N ASP A 85 -1.67 8.58 12.99
CA ASP A 85 -1.97 9.87 13.62
C ASP A 85 -0.78 10.44 14.38
N GLN A 86 -0.01 9.59 15.08
CA GLN A 86 1.23 10.03 15.76
C GLN A 86 2.28 10.49 14.74
N SER A 87 2.41 9.79 13.62
CA SER A 87 3.28 10.21 12.51
C SER A 87 2.81 11.55 11.92
N ASP A 88 1.50 11.72 11.69
CA ASP A 88 0.90 12.98 11.20
C ASP A 88 1.21 14.16 12.14
N GLU A 89 1.08 13.99 13.47
CA GLU A 89 1.39 15.06 14.43
C GLU A 89 2.88 15.43 14.45
N ARG A 90 3.78 14.46 14.29
CA ARG A 90 5.23 14.70 14.16
C ARG A 90 5.55 15.45 12.86
N LEU A 91 4.96 15.01 11.75
CA LEU A 91 5.10 15.67 10.44
C LEU A 91 4.54 17.08 10.46
N ARG A 92 3.39 17.29 11.14
CA ARG A 92 2.85 18.62 11.38
C ARG A 92 3.85 19.51 12.08
N GLY A 93 4.44 19.05 13.18
CA GLY A 93 5.47 19.81 13.91
C GLY A 93 6.66 20.18 13.04
N ILE A 94 7.14 19.25 12.18
CA ILE A 94 8.20 19.53 11.19
C ILE A 94 7.74 20.62 10.21
N LEU A 95 6.57 20.45 9.58
CA LEU A 95 6.08 21.34 8.53
C LEU A 95 5.82 22.75 9.05
N GLU A 96 5.19 22.90 10.22
CA GLU A 96 4.92 24.19 10.86
C GLU A 96 6.22 24.88 11.28
N GLU A 97 7.20 24.13 11.82
CA GLU A 97 8.53 24.67 12.13
C GLU A 97 9.25 25.19 10.88
N LEU A 98 9.26 24.40 9.80
CA LEU A 98 9.92 24.76 8.55
C LEU A 98 9.22 25.96 7.88
N ALA A 99 7.91 26.02 7.88
CA ALA A 99 7.14 27.12 7.29
C ALA A 99 7.27 28.44 8.07
N ALA A 100 7.57 28.38 9.37
CA ALA A 100 7.75 29.58 10.21
C ALA A 100 9.12 30.27 10.05
N ARG A 101 10.06 29.68 9.29
CA ARG A 101 11.44 30.16 9.15
C ARG A 101 11.77 30.52 7.70
N GLN A 102 12.77 31.38 7.52
CA GLN A 102 13.36 31.62 6.22
C GLN A 102 14.53 30.65 5.98
N TRP A 103 14.59 30.11 4.79
CA TRP A 103 15.61 29.17 4.36
C TRP A 103 16.31 29.67 3.10
N PRO A 104 17.55 29.26 2.84
CA PRO A 104 18.21 29.54 1.56
C PRO A 104 17.35 29.03 0.40
N GLU A 105 17.22 29.87 -0.63
CA GLU A 105 16.44 29.53 -1.83
C GLU A 105 16.89 28.19 -2.44
N GLY A 106 15.94 27.37 -2.85
CA GLY A 106 16.20 26.06 -3.44
C GLY A 106 16.66 24.96 -2.45
N SER A 107 16.91 25.29 -1.17
CA SER A 107 17.26 24.28 -0.18
C SER A 107 16.11 23.30 0.05
N PRO A 108 16.38 22.05 0.51
CA PRO A 108 15.33 21.08 0.85
C PRO A 108 14.27 21.66 1.79
N ASN A 109 14.70 22.35 2.85
CA ASN A 109 13.79 22.97 3.82
C ASN A 109 12.93 24.09 3.21
N ALA A 110 13.50 24.91 2.30
CA ALA A 110 12.73 25.94 1.59
C ALA A 110 11.64 25.32 0.71
N ARG A 111 11.95 24.23 0.01
CA ARG A 111 10.97 23.52 -0.85
C ARG A 111 9.86 22.87 -0.04
N ILE A 112 10.19 22.23 1.11
CA ILE A 112 9.19 21.63 2.01
C ILE A 112 8.27 22.73 2.56
N ALA A 113 8.84 23.85 3.06
CA ALA A 113 8.08 24.98 3.55
C ALA A 113 7.16 25.59 2.48
N ALA A 114 7.67 25.76 1.25
CA ALA A 114 6.92 26.30 0.12
C ALA A 114 5.75 25.39 -0.29
N ALA A 115 5.97 24.07 -0.38
CA ALA A 115 4.92 23.10 -0.71
C ALA A 115 3.77 23.12 0.30
N TYR A 116 4.11 23.11 1.59
CA TYR A 116 3.13 23.17 2.67
C TYR A 116 2.38 24.50 2.69
N SER A 117 3.10 25.63 2.60
CA SER A 117 2.50 26.98 2.60
C SER A 117 1.54 27.17 1.44
N ALA A 118 1.93 26.75 0.22
CA ALA A 118 1.08 26.82 -0.96
C ALA A 118 -0.22 26.05 -0.80
N TYR A 119 -0.18 24.87 -0.18
CA TYR A 119 -1.38 24.08 0.09
C TYR A 119 -2.24 24.68 1.19
N MET A 120 -1.64 25.25 2.22
CA MET A 120 -2.36 25.86 3.35
C MET A 120 -2.99 27.23 3.02
N ASP A 121 -2.56 27.90 1.94
CA ASP A 121 -3.13 29.17 1.47
C ASP A 121 -4.51 28.99 0.81
N THR A 122 -5.50 28.65 1.63
CA THR A 122 -6.89 28.49 1.15
C THR A 122 -7.46 29.80 0.57
N ALA A 123 -7.08 30.95 1.12
CA ALA A 123 -7.56 32.25 0.62
C ALA A 123 -7.03 32.54 -0.80
N GLY A 124 -5.76 32.26 -1.05
CA GLY A 124 -5.17 32.39 -2.38
C GLY A 124 -5.78 31.40 -3.38
N ILE A 125 -6.04 30.15 -2.98
CA ILE A 125 -6.70 29.14 -3.83
C ILE A 125 -8.13 29.58 -4.20
N GLU A 126 -8.91 30.06 -3.21
CA GLU A 126 -10.27 30.57 -3.47
C GLU A 126 -10.26 31.81 -4.39
N ALA A 127 -9.37 32.78 -4.14
CA ALA A 127 -9.25 33.96 -4.96
C ALA A 127 -8.83 33.66 -6.41
N ALA A 128 -7.98 32.67 -6.61
CA ALA A 128 -7.55 32.23 -7.96
C ALA A 128 -8.69 31.49 -8.72
N GLY A 129 -9.62 30.88 -8.01
CA GLY A 129 -10.71 30.11 -8.62
C GLY A 129 -10.17 29.00 -9.52
N LEU A 130 -10.77 28.82 -10.68
CA LEU A 130 -10.31 27.88 -11.70
C LEU A 130 -9.22 28.44 -12.64
N THR A 131 -8.74 29.67 -12.42
CA THR A 131 -7.73 30.27 -13.31
C THR A 131 -6.46 29.39 -13.45
N PRO A 132 -5.91 28.76 -12.39
CA PRO A 132 -4.76 27.87 -12.53
C PRO A 132 -5.07 26.58 -13.31
N ALA A 133 -6.33 26.13 -13.35
CA ALA A 133 -6.77 24.95 -14.07
C ALA A 133 -7.06 25.23 -15.55
N ARG A 134 -7.37 26.50 -15.93
CA ARG A 134 -7.78 26.87 -17.28
C ARG A 134 -6.83 26.40 -18.38
N PRO A 135 -5.48 26.55 -18.27
CA PRO A 135 -4.58 26.08 -19.33
C PRO A 135 -4.72 24.58 -19.63
N TYR A 136 -5.09 23.77 -18.65
CA TYR A 136 -5.29 22.32 -18.81
C TYR A 136 -6.65 22.02 -19.40
N LEU A 137 -7.71 22.68 -18.93
CA LEU A 137 -9.07 22.55 -19.47
C LEU A 137 -9.14 23.01 -20.94
N ASP A 138 -8.47 24.10 -21.27
CA ASP A 138 -8.39 24.60 -22.64
C ASP A 138 -7.64 23.64 -23.57
N ARG A 139 -6.58 22.99 -23.10
CA ARG A 139 -5.89 21.93 -23.85
C ARG A 139 -6.80 20.73 -24.10
N ILE A 140 -7.62 20.33 -23.13
CA ILE A 140 -8.60 19.25 -23.32
C ILE A 140 -9.62 19.65 -24.37
N ALA A 141 -10.19 20.85 -24.28
CA ALA A 141 -11.19 21.36 -25.22
C ALA A 141 -10.64 21.49 -26.65
N ALA A 142 -9.35 21.81 -26.80
CA ALA A 142 -8.68 21.95 -28.08
C ALA A 142 -8.30 20.62 -28.77
N ALA A 143 -8.34 19.49 -28.06
CA ALA A 143 -7.96 18.18 -28.59
C ALA A 143 -9.02 17.63 -29.57
N ASN A 144 -8.84 17.89 -30.87
CA ASN A 144 -9.80 17.57 -31.94
C ASN A 144 -9.42 16.32 -32.77
N THR A 145 -8.30 15.69 -32.45
CA THR A 145 -7.79 14.48 -33.09
C THR A 145 -7.44 13.39 -32.09
N ARG A 146 -7.37 12.14 -32.54
CA ARG A 146 -6.91 11.01 -31.68
C ARG A 146 -5.47 11.18 -31.28
N GLY A 147 -4.61 11.73 -32.09
CA GLY A 147 -3.22 12.01 -31.74
C GLY A 147 -3.10 13.02 -30.60
N GLU A 148 -3.84 14.12 -30.67
CA GLU A 148 -3.88 15.11 -29.56
C GLU A 148 -4.46 14.52 -28.29
N LEU A 149 -5.46 13.64 -28.37
CA LEU A 149 -6.01 12.92 -27.25
C LEU A 149 -4.96 12.00 -26.59
N LEU A 150 -4.21 11.23 -27.40
CA LEU A 150 -3.13 10.36 -26.92
C LEU A 150 -2.00 11.17 -26.23
N ALA A 151 -1.69 12.34 -26.77
CA ALA A 151 -0.71 13.25 -26.17
C ALA A 151 -1.18 13.79 -24.81
N LEU A 152 -2.49 14.00 -24.61
CA LEU A 152 -3.05 14.34 -23.30
C LEU A 152 -2.95 13.16 -22.33
N PHE A 153 -3.33 11.95 -22.72
CA PHE A 153 -3.21 10.76 -21.88
C PHE A 153 -1.78 10.47 -21.41
N ALA A 154 -0.80 10.86 -22.21
CA ALA A 154 0.62 10.70 -21.89
C ALA A 154 1.19 11.88 -21.07
N ALA A 155 0.47 12.99 -20.98
CA ALA A 155 0.99 14.20 -20.35
C ALA A 155 0.75 14.20 -18.83
N PRO A 156 1.74 14.65 -18.03
CA PRO A 156 1.58 14.79 -16.58
C PRO A 156 0.39 15.69 -16.20
N GLY A 157 -0.32 15.31 -15.17
CA GLY A 157 -1.49 16.02 -14.67
C GLY A 157 -2.82 15.64 -15.33
N PHE A 158 -2.81 14.85 -16.39
CA PHE A 158 -4.03 14.32 -17.02
C PHE A 158 -4.22 12.84 -16.69
N ALA A 159 -5.48 12.42 -16.60
CA ALA A 159 -5.83 11.03 -16.49
C ALA A 159 -5.57 10.27 -17.79
N SER A 160 -5.32 8.97 -17.69
CA SER A 160 -5.11 8.08 -18.82
C SER A 160 -5.93 6.79 -18.66
N PRO A 161 -6.49 6.23 -19.76
CA PRO A 161 -7.11 4.91 -19.73
C PRO A 161 -6.07 3.77 -19.66
N LEU A 162 -4.78 4.08 -19.82
CA LEU A 162 -3.64 3.19 -19.63
C LEU A 162 -2.74 3.70 -18.52
N GLY A 163 -2.46 2.86 -17.52
CA GLY A 163 -1.35 3.07 -16.58
C GLY A 163 -0.02 2.78 -17.28
N ALA A 164 0.98 3.61 -17.01
CA ALA A 164 2.35 3.38 -17.44
C ALA A 164 3.30 3.58 -16.27
N SER A 165 4.27 2.68 -16.10
CA SER A 165 5.33 2.78 -15.10
C SER A 165 6.64 2.22 -15.63
N VAL A 166 7.76 2.60 -14.99
CA VAL A 166 9.07 2.00 -15.23
C VAL A 166 9.50 1.25 -14.00
N ASP A 167 9.63 -0.06 -14.13
CA ASP A 167 9.99 -0.97 -13.03
C ASP A 167 11.03 -1.98 -13.50
N ALA A 168 11.65 -2.73 -12.56
CA ALA A 168 12.54 -3.82 -12.91
C ALA A 168 11.76 -4.89 -13.71
N ASP A 169 12.34 -5.36 -14.81
CA ASP A 169 11.77 -6.46 -15.62
C ASP A 169 11.69 -7.74 -14.78
N GLU A 170 10.49 -8.24 -14.54
CA GLU A 170 10.25 -9.41 -13.69
C GLU A 170 10.98 -10.67 -14.13
N LYS A 171 11.34 -10.81 -15.41
CA LYS A 171 12.16 -11.93 -15.91
C LYS A 171 13.62 -11.57 -16.09
N GLN A 172 13.98 -10.30 -15.90
CA GLN A 172 15.35 -9.80 -15.99
C GLN A 172 15.59 -8.68 -14.97
N SER A 173 15.58 -9.01 -13.68
CA SER A 173 15.54 -8.09 -12.54
C SER A 173 16.69 -7.08 -12.44
N THR A 174 17.68 -7.15 -13.35
CA THR A 174 18.81 -6.21 -13.47
C THR A 174 18.56 -5.07 -14.46
N ARG A 175 17.42 -5.07 -15.15
CA ARG A 175 17.04 -4.07 -16.15
C ARG A 175 15.68 -3.47 -15.82
N TYR A 176 15.51 -2.20 -16.10
CA TYR A 176 14.21 -1.57 -16.11
C TYR A 176 13.45 -1.87 -17.41
N ALA A 177 12.13 -1.96 -17.30
CA ALA A 177 11.19 -2.09 -18.41
C ALA A 177 10.04 -1.11 -18.27
N LEU A 178 9.43 -0.74 -19.41
CA LEU A 178 8.16 -0.03 -19.43
C LEU A 178 7.03 -1.04 -19.19
N TYR A 179 6.18 -0.78 -18.21
CA TYR A 179 4.97 -1.55 -17.95
C TYR A 179 3.74 -0.76 -18.38
N LEU A 180 2.77 -1.46 -18.99
CA LEU A 180 1.47 -0.90 -19.39
C LEU A 180 0.35 -1.77 -18.81
N GLY A 181 -0.70 -1.12 -18.30
CA GLY A 181 -1.83 -1.81 -17.70
C GLY A 181 -3.12 -0.99 -17.75
N GLN A 182 -4.21 -1.60 -17.31
CA GLN A 182 -5.52 -0.95 -17.25
C GLN A 182 -5.55 0.15 -16.18
N ALA A 183 -6.22 1.29 -16.50
CA ALA A 183 -6.39 2.42 -15.61
C ALA A 183 -7.64 3.25 -15.99
N GLY A 184 -7.93 4.34 -15.28
CA GLY A 184 -8.83 5.40 -15.70
C GLY A 184 -10.30 5.25 -15.30
N LEU A 185 -10.67 4.33 -14.40
CA LEU A 185 -12.01 4.31 -13.84
C LEU A 185 -12.14 5.33 -12.70
N GLY A 186 -13.24 6.08 -12.65
CA GLY A 186 -13.53 6.99 -11.54
C GLY A 186 -14.15 6.29 -10.32
N LEU A 187 -14.81 5.12 -10.49
CA LEU A 187 -15.26 4.28 -9.37
C LEU A 187 -14.20 3.25 -9.00
N PRO A 188 -14.21 2.71 -7.75
CA PRO A 188 -13.10 1.94 -7.19
C PRO A 188 -12.75 0.64 -7.90
N ASP A 189 -13.71 0.02 -8.60
CA ASP A 189 -13.52 -1.24 -9.32
C ASP A 189 -14.50 -1.37 -10.48
N ARG A 190 -14.16 -2.22 -11.49
CA ARG A 190 -15.01 -2.53 -12.63
C ARG A 190 -16.41 -3.01 -12.22
N ASP A 191 -16.51 -3.72 -11.11
CA ASP A 191 -17.76 -4.30 -10.64
C ASP A 191 -18.79 -3.24 -10.26
N TYR A 192 -18.37 -2.04 -9.87
CA TYR A 192 -19.27 -0.90 -9.62
C TYR A 192 -20.05 -0.48 -10.88
N TYR A 193 -19.52 -0.76 -12.07
CA TYR A 193 -20.17 -0.47 -13.37
C TYR A 193 -20.98 -1.65 -13.90
N LEU A 194 -20.52 -2.89 -13.67
CA LEU A 194 -20.98 -4.08 -14.40
C LEU A 194 -21.93 -4.96 -13.61
N VAL A 195 -21.84 -4.95 -12.26
CA VAL A 195 -22.67 -5.81 -11.43
C VAL A 195 -24.02 -5.13 -11.15
N ASP A 196 -25.10 -5.86 -11.40
CA ASP A 196 -26.44 -5.43 -11.03
C ASP A 196 -26.66 -5.63 -9.53
N ASN A 197 -26.51 -4.55 -8.78
CA ASN A 197 -26.59 -4.49 -7.34
C ASN A 197 -27.23 -3.15 -6.94
N PRO A 198 -28.28 -3.14 -6.10
CA PRO A 198 -28.96 -1.89 -5.69
C PRO A 198 -28.01 -0.83 -5.14
N ARG A 199 -27.03 -1.25 -4.34
CA ARG A 199 -26.00 -0.36 -3.79
C ARG A 199 -25.13 0.26 -4.89
N TYR A 200 -24.66 -0.53 -5.86
CA TYR A 200 -23.86 0.00 -6.96
C TYR A 200 -24.68 0.92 -7.87
N SER A 201 -25.96 0.63 -8.06
CA SER A 201 -26.87 1.52 -8.80
C SER A 201 -27.05 2.87 -8.11
N GLU A 202 -27.18 2.89 -6.77
CA GLU A 202 -27.21 4.13 -5.98
C GLU A 202 -25.88 4.90 -6.09
N ILE A 203 -24.74 4.20 -5.98
CA ILE A 203 -23.41 4.82 -6.12
C ILE A 203 -23.25 5.43 -7.51
N ARG A 204 -23.63 4.72 -8.59
CA ARG A 204 -23.61 5.27 -9.96
C ARG A 204 -24.48 6.51 -10.13
N ALA A 205 -25.65 6.56 -9.49
CA ALA A 205 -26.50 7.75 -9.50
C ALA A 205 -25.81 8.95 -8.82
N LYS A 206 -25.21 8.74 -7.63
CA LYS A 206 -24.43 9.76 -6.93
C LYS A 206 -23.17 10.18 -7.71
N TYR A 207 -22.55 9.25 -8.43
CA TYR A 207 -21.41 9.54 -9.29
C TYR A 207 -21.82 10.44 -10.47
N LEU A 208 -22.99 10.18 -11.08
CA LEU A 208 -23.54 11.06 -12.11
C LEU A 208 -23.81 12.49 -11.59
N ASP A 209 -24.34 12.63 -10.38
CA ASP A 209 -24.51 13.94 -9.74
C ASP A 209 -23.17 14.66 -9.59
N TYR A 210 -22.13 13.94 -9.11
CA TYR A 210 -20.77 14.47 -8.96
C TYR A 210 -20.14 14.88 -10.30
N LEU A 211 -20.19 14.02 -11.31
CA LEU A 211 -19.70 14.33 -12.66
C LEU A 211 -20.42 15.54 -13.27
N THR A 212 -21.73 15.63 -13.08
CA THR A 212 -22.55 16.78 -13.56
C THR A 212 -22.08 18.08 -12.92
N LEU A 213 -21.79 18.08 -11.63
CA LEU A 213 -21.25 19.23 -10.91
C LEU A 213 -19.89 19.66 -11.51
N LEU A 214 -18.95 18.73 -11.65
CA LEU A 214 -17.60 19.04 -12.16
C LEU A 214 -17.66 19.60 -13.60
N LEU A 215 -18.42 18.96 -14.47
CA LEU A 215 -18.56 19.40 -15.85
C LEU A 215 -19.29 20.74 -15.97
N GLY A 216 -20.28 20.99 -15.11
CA GLY A 216 -20.92 22.31 -14.98
C GLY A 216 -19.94 23.39 -14.57
N LYS A 217 -19.05 23.14 -13.60
CA LYS A 217 -17.97 24.04 -13.19
C LYS A 217 -16.95 24.31 -14.30
N ALA A 218 -16.70 23.30 -15.15
CA ALA A 218 -15.84 23.46 -16.33
C ALA A 218 -16.50 24.26 -17.46
N GLY A 219 -17.82 24.52 -17.42
CA GLY A 219 -18.55 25.32 -18.40
C GLY A 219 -19.25 24.51 -19.49
N TYR A 220 -19.50 23.21 -19.30
CA TYR A 220 -20.30 22.40 -20.22
C TYR A 220 -21.76 22.87 -20.22
N SER A 221 -22.31 23.22 -21.38
CA SER A 221 -23.69 23.72 -21.51
C SER A 221 -24.77 22.68 -21.18
N ASP A 222 -24.49 21.40 -21.47
CA ASP A 222 -25.32 20.26 -21.05
C ASP A 222 -24.45 19.29 -20.22
N ALA A 223 -24.11 19.72 -19.01
CA ALA A 223 -23.33 18.93 -18.08
C ALA A 223 -23.96 17.56 -17.74
N PRO A 224 -25.31 17.44 -17.57
CA PRO A 224 -25.92 16.12 -17.37
C PRO A 224 -25.75 15.15 -18.53
N ALA A 225 -25.84 15.60 -19.78
CA ALA A 225 -25.60 14.74 -20.94
C ALA A 225 -24.13 14.34 -21.04
N ALA A 226 -23.20 15.27 -20.81
CA ALA A 226 -21.76 14.99 -20.75
C ALA A 226 -21.43 13.99 -19.63
N ALA A 227 -22.00 14.14 -18.42
CA ALA A 227 -21.83 13.20 -17.31
C ALA A 227 -22.29 11.76 -17.66
N ARG A 228 -23.45 11.65 -18.32
CA ARG A 228 -23.92 10.35 -18.82
C ARG A 228 -22.98 9.75 -19.85
N SER A 229 -22.39 10.56 -20.73
CA SER A 229 -21.42 10.08 -21.72
C SER A 229 -20.12 9.60 -21.06
N VAL A 230 -19.67 10.25 -19.98
CA VAL A 230 -18.52 9.79 -19.16
C VAL A 230 -18.82 8.45 -18.51
N LEU A 231 -19.96 8.30 -17.81
CA LEU A 231 -20.32 7.04 -17.18
C LEU A 231 -20.45 5.90 -18.19
N ALA A 232 -21.03 6.18 -19.37
CA ALA A 232 -21.13 5.20 -20.46
C ALA A 232 -19.73 4.78 -20.96
N LEU A 233 -18.82 5.74 -21.16
CA LEU A 233 -17.44 5.48 -21.58
C LEU A 233 -16.69 4.63 -20.54
N GLU A 234 -16.76 4.99 -19.27
CA GLU A 234 -16.14 4.22 -18.17
C GLU A 234 -16.75 2.81 -18.04
N THR A 235 -18.04 2.65 -18.34
CA THR A 235 -18.67 1.32 -18.38
C THR A 235 -18.08 0.44 -19.47
N GLU A 236 -17.80 1.00 -20.66
CA GLU A 236 -17.10 0.26 -21.72
C GLU A 236 -15.63 -0.02 -21.35
N MET A 237 -14.95 0.92 -20.70
CA MET A 237 -13.61 0.67 -20.14
C MET A 237 -13.64 -0.46 -19.10
N ALA A 238 -14.63 -0.47 -18.20
CA ALA A 238 -14.81 -1.52 -17.21
C ALA A 238 -15.03 -2.90 -17.83
N ARG A 239 -15.74 -2.99 -18.98
CA ARG A 239 -15.88 -4.22 -19.76
C ARG A 239 -14.59 -4.70 -20.39
N ALA A 240 -13.70 -3.78 -20.77
CA ALA A 240 -12.38 -4.12 -21.29
C ALA A 240 -11.43 -4.62 -20.19
N MET A 241 -11.64 -4.22 -18.95
CA MET A 241 -10.74 -4.54 -17.82
C MET A 241 -10.92 -5.96 -17.32
N TRP A 242 -9.86 -6.51 -16.73
CA TRP A 242 -9.85 -7.80 -16.05
C TRP A 242 -10.31 -7.67 -14.60
N ASP A 243 -10.88 -8.76 -14.07
CA ASP A 243 -11.19 -8.90 -12.64
C ASP A 243 -9.91 -8.81 -11.80
N ARG A 244 -10.02 -8.21 -10.62
CA ARG A 244 -8.89 -7.95 -9.72
C ARG A 244 -8.16 -9.22 -9.26
N THR A 245 -8.87 -10.33 -9.09
CA THR A 245 -8.26 -11.62 -8.75
C THR A 245 -7.34 -12.11 -9.88
N LEU A 246 -7.74 -11.92 -11.14
CA LEU A 246 -6.95 -12.31 -12.31
C LEU A 246 -5.72 -11.42 -12.53
N LEU A 247 -5.78 -10.14 -12.09
CA LEU A 247 -4.62 -9.24 -12.13
C LEU A 247 -3.45 -9.71 -11.25
N ARG A 248 -3.71 -10.54 -10.25
CA ARG A 248 -2.65 -11.13 -9.42
C ARG A 248 -1.89 -12.25 -10.11
N ASN A 249 -2.40 -12.82 -11.20
CA ASN A 249 -1.76 -13.94 -11.87
C ASN A 249 -0.60 -13.49 -12.77
N ARG A 250 0.63 -13.52 -12.23
CA ARG A 250 1.84 -13.11 -12.94
C ARG A 250 2.17 -13.93 -14.17
N ASP A 251 1.65 -15.14 -14.30
CA ASP A 251 1.81 -15.95 -15.51
C ASP A 251 1.00 -15.38 -16.69
N LEU A 252 -0.13 -14.71 -16.40
CA LEU A 252 -0.98 -14.08 -17.40
C LEU A 252 -0.67 -12.58 -17.62
N THR A 253 -0.07 -11.91 -16.62
CA THR A 253 0.16 -10.46 -16.67
C THR A 253 1.55 -10.06 -17.16
N TYR A 254 2.47 -11.01 -17.33
CA TYR A 254 3.78 -10.74 -17.91
C TYR A 254 3.80 -10.99 -19.42
N ASN A 255 3.38 -10.03 -20.23
CA ASN A 255 3.40 -10.10 -21.68
C ASN A 255 4.45 -9.13 -22.26
N LYS A 256 5.65 -9.65 -22.53
CA LYS A 256 6.76 -8.88 -23.09
C LYS A 256 6.62 -8.75 -24.60
N LEU A 257 6.35 -7.54 -25.06
CA LEU A 257 6.05 -7.24 -26.47
C LEU A 257 6.99 -6.18 -27.02
N SER A 258 7.53 -6.42 -28.23
CA SER A 258 8.27 -5.43 -29.00
C SER A 258 7.35 -4.28 -29.46
N LEU A 259 7.90 -3.13 -29.84
CA LEU A 259 7.12 -2.01 -30.39
C LEU A 259 6.30 -2.42 -31.62
N SER A 260 6.81 -3.33 -32.44
CA SER A 260 6.13 -3.87 -33.61
C SER A 260 4.88 -4.67 -33.23
N GLU A 261 4.99 -5.56 -32.23
CA GLU A 261 3.88 -6.35 -31.71
C GLU A 261 2.83 -5.46 -31.00
N LEU A 262 3.28 -4.47 -30.24
CA LEU A 262 2.40 -3.48 -29.59
C LEU A 262 1.57 -2.69 -30.62
N ASN A 263 2.18 -2.29 -31.75
CA ASN A 263 1.47 -1.61 -32.83
C ASN A 263 0.45 -2.51 -33.53
N ALA A 264 0.70 -3.83 -33.57
CA ALA A 264 -0.25 -4.79 -34.14
C ALA A 264 -1.43 -5.11 -33.21
N LEU A 265 -1.29 -4.90 -31.90
CA LEU A 265 -2.34 -5.19 -30.92
C LEU A 265 -3.53 -4.25 -30.96
N ALA A 266 -3.33 -3.01 -31.42
CA ALA A 266 -4.38 -1.99 -31.41
C ALA A 266 -4.45 -1.23 -32.74
N PRO A 267 -5.66 -0.79 -33.18
CA PRO A 267 -5.84 -0.06 -34.43
C PRO A 267 -4.96 1.19 -34.52
N GLY A 268 -4.47 1.50 -35.68
CA GLY A 268 -3.70 2.72 -35.96
C GLY A 268 -2.34 2.82 -35.22
N GLY A 269 -1.87 1.76 -34.59
CA GLY A 269 -0.65 1.78 -33.80
C GLY A 269 -0.76 2.67 -32.55
N SER A 270 -1.96 2.81 -32.00
CA SER A 270 -2.26 3.75 -30.91
C SER A 270 -1.44 3.50 -29.65
N ILE A 271 -1.07 2.24 -29.31
CA ILE A 271 -0.20 1.92 -28.16
C ILE A 271 1.22 2.48 -28.41
N GLY A 272 1.81 2.25 -29.57
CA GLY A 272 3.13 2.79 -29.90
C GLY A 272 3.14 4.32 -29.99
N ASN A 273 2.04 4.92 -30.43
CA ASN A 273 1.86 6.37 -30.40
C ASN A 273 1.83 6.89 -28.96
N PHE A 274 1.05 6.27 -28.07
CA PHE A 274 1.01 6.60 -26.64
C PHE A 274 2.41 6.51 -25.99
N ILE A 275 3.14 5.42 -26.23
CA ILE A 275 4.51 5.23 -25.71
C ILE A 275 5.45 6.36 -26.19
N ARG A 276 5.30 6.81 -27.41
CA ARG A 276 6.13 7.89 -27.97
C ARG A 276 5.77 9.24 -27.36
N GLU A 277 4.47 9.55 -27.23
CA GLU A 277 3.99 10.75 -26.55
C GLU A 277 4.39 10.79 -25.06
N LEU A 278 4.43 9.63 -24.39
CA LEU A 278 4.93 9.49 -23.03
C LEU A 278 6.43 9.85 -22.89
N GLY A 279 7.19 9.87 -23.99
CA GLY A 279 8.64 10.04 -23.99
C GLY A 279 9.43 8.73 -23.83
N ALA A 280 8.72 7.59 -23.86
CA ALA A 280 9.32 6.25 -23.74
C ALA A 280 9.67 5.59 -25.07
N GLY A 281 9.68 6.33 -26.18
CA GLY A 281 9.92 5.80 -27.54
C GLY A 281 11.27 5.09 -27.76
N ARG A 282 12.22 5.23 -26.83
CA ARG A 282 13.50 4.51 -26.80
C ARG A 282 13.40 3.10 -26.21
N ALA A 283 12.30 2.76 -25.52
CA ALA A 283 12.09 1.41 -25.00
C ALA A 283 12.01 0.41 -26.15
N SER A 284 12.82 -0.64 -26.12
CA SER A 284 12.82 -1.67 -27.16
C SER A 284 11.62 -2.62 -27.07
N TYR A 285 10.95 -2.67 -25.91
CA TYR A 285 9.76 -3.44 -25.60
C TYR A 285 9.00 -2.81 -24.44
N ALA A 286 7.76 -3.25 -24.24
CA ALA A 286 7.03 -3.03 -23.00
C ALA A 286 6.45 -4.36 -22.48
N ILE A 287 6.22 -4.41 -21.16
CA ILE A 287 5.48 -5.50 -20.51
C ILE A 287 4.03 -5.03 -20.36
N VAL A 288 3.12 -5.73 -21.01
CA VAL A 288 1.67 -5.38 -21.00
C VAL A 288 0.95 -6.34 -20.07
N ALA A 289 0.32 -5.80 -19.03
CA ALA A 289 -0.27 -6.63 -18.00
C ALA A 289 -1.55 -7.36 -18.47
N GLN A 290 -2.37 -6.73 -19.33
CA GLN A 290 -3.64 -7.30 -19.76
C GLN A 290 -3.67 -7.44 -21.28
N VAL A 291 -3.19 -8.56 -21.78
CA VAL A 291 -3.35 -9.04 -23.14
C VAL A 291 -4.24 -10.27 -23.09
N PRO A 292 -5.27 -10.39 -23.97
CA PRO A 292 -6.13 -11.57 -23.96
C PRO A 292 -5.31 -12.86 -24.10
N PRO A 293 -5.38 -13.77 -23.09
CA PRO A 293 -4.58 -14.99 -23.12
C PRO A 293 -5.16 -16.01 -24.12
N THR A 294 -4.31 -16.86 -24.64
CA THR A 294 -4.68 -18.00 -25.47
C THR A 294 -5.34 -19.11 -24.62
N ALA A 295 -6.04 -20.04 -25.26
CA ALA A 295 -6.63 -21.18 -24.60
C ALA A 295 -5.58 -22.07 -23.89
N GLU A 296 -4.36 -22.13 -24.44
CA GLU A 296 -3.22 -22.86 -23.85
C GLU A 296 -2.73 -22.17 -22.57
N GLU A 297 -2.58 -20.84 -22.58
CA GLU A 297 -2.18 -20.05 -21.40
C GLU A 297 -3.24 -20.14 -20.29
N LEU A 298 -4.53 -20.08 -20.65
CA LEU A 298 -5.61 -20.25 -19.68
C LEU A 298 -5.57 -21.65 -19.02
N ALA A 299 -5.34 -22.69 -19.81
CA ALA A 299 -5.23 -24.05 -19.31
C ALA A 299 -3.97 -24.22 -18.43
N ALA A 300 -2.82 -23.68 -18.83
CA ALA A 300 -1.58 -23.70 -18.06
C ALA A 300 -1.73 -22.97 -16.72
N ALA A 301 -2.43 -21.83 -16.72
CA ALA A 301 -2.73 -21.03 -15.54
C ALA A 301 -3.91 -21.59 -14.71
N LYS A 302 -4.50 -22.72 -15.10
CA LYS A 302 -5.66 -23.37 -14.43
C LYS A 302 -6.87 -22.44 -14.27
N ILE A 303 -7.10 -21.55 -15.24
CA ILE A 303 -8.23 -20.62 -15.23
C ILE A 303 -9.51 -21.37 -15.60
N THR A 304 -10.50 -21.36 -14.69
CA THR A 304 -11.80 -21.98 -14.97
C THR A 304 -12.62 -21.16 -15.99
N PRO A 305 -13.61 -21.75 -16.68
CA PRO A 305 -14.49 -21.01 -17.57
C PRO A 305 -15.19 -19.80 -16.90
N GLU A 306 -15.58 -19.93 -15.62
CA GLU A 306 -16.19 -18.84 -14.85
C GLU A 306 -15.18 -17.71 -14.58
N MET A 307 -13.92 -18.03 -14.33
CA MET A 307 -12.86 -17.01 -14.20
C MET A 307 -12.54 -16.39 -15.55
N ALA A 308 -12.45 -17.20 -16.62
CA ALA A 308 -12.19 -16.70 -17.97
C ALA A 308 -13.28 -15.72 -18.45
N ALA A 309 -14.54 -15.93 -18.04
CA ALA A 309 -15.63 -15.00 -18.34
C ALA A 309 -15.46 -13.61 -17.69
N LYS A 310 -14.57 -13.46 -16.71
CA LYS A 310 -14.23 -12.20 -16.06
C LYS A 310 -13.02 -11.51 -16.70
N LEU A 311 -12.41 -12.10 -17.73
CA LEU A 311 -11.41 -11.43 -18.55
C LEU A 311 -12.11 -10.50 -19.52
N GLY A 312 -11.70 -9.24 -19.52
CA GLY A 312 -12.03 -8.30 -20.60
C GLY A 312 -11.01 -8.42 -21.75
N GLY A 313 -11.19 -7.62 -22.77
CA GLY A 313 -10.24 -7.54 -23.90
C GLY A 313 -8.92 -6.84 -23.56
N GLY A 314 -8.74 -6.39 -22.32
CA GLY A 314 -7.51 -5.78 -21.79
C GLY A 314 -7.10 -4.49 -22.49
N VAL A 315 -5.79 -4.24 -22.52
CA VAL A 315 -5.20 -3.05 -23.15
C VAL A 315 -5.59 -2.89 -24.61
N PRO A 316 -5.60 -3.95 -25.46
CA PRO A 316 -6.04 -3.82 -26.86
C PRO A 316 -7.48 -3.31 -26.99
N ALA A 317 -8.40 -3.80 -26.15
CA ALA A 317 -9.80 -3.36 -26.19
C ALA A 317 -9.97 -1.92 -25.70
N THR A 318 -9.24 -1.52 -24.66
CA THR A 318 -9.19 -0.13 -24.18
C THR A 318 -8.69 0.81 -25.29
N MET A 319 -7.62 0.44 -25.98
CA MET A 319 -7.09 1.26 -27.08
C MET A 319 -8.00 1.28 -28.30
N LYS A 320 -8.72 0.20 -28.59
CA LYS A 320 -9.80 0.22 -29.59
C LYS A 320 -10.89 1.22 -29.20
N LEU A 321 -11.25 1.28 -27.91
CA LEU A 321 -12.23 2.25 -27.40
C LEU A 321 -11.72 3.69 -27.58
N VAL A 322 -10.43 3.95 -27.34
CA VAL A 322 -9.80 5.27 -27.60
C VAL A 322 -10.01 5.68 -29.05
N GLU A 323 -9.91 4.77 -30.02
CA GLU A 323 -10.09 5.04 -31.45
C GLU A 323 -11.57 5.21 -31.83
N THR A 324 -12.48 4.48 -31.22
CA THR A 324 -13.86 4.35 -31.69
C THR A 324 -14.88 5.22 -30.96
N ALA A 325 -14.68 5.48 -29.66
CA ALA A 325 -15.61 6.28 -28.88
C ALA A 325 -15.57 7.76 -29.30
N PRO A 326 -16.67 8.53 -29.13
CA PRO A 326 -16.72 9.94 -29.52
C PRO A 326 -15.63 10.76 -28.83
N LEU A 327 -14.95 11.66 -29.56
CA LEU A 327 -13.94 12.56 -28.97
C LEU A 327 -14.53 13.41 -27.83
N ALA A 328 -15.76 13.90 -28.02
CA ALA A 328 -16.45 14.68 -26.99
C ALA A 328 -16.62 13.92 -25.67
N SER A 329 -16.81 12.59 -25.71
CA SER A 329 -16.90 11.76 -24.49
C SER A 329 -15.54 11.68 -23.77
N TRP A 330 -14.43 11.57 -24.52
CA TRP A 330 -13.08 11.59 -23.97
C TRP A 330 -12.70 12.97 -23.42
N GLN A 331 -13.09 14.04 -24.10
CA GLN A 331 -12.88 15.40 -23.59
C GLN A 331 -13.65 15.63 -22.29
N ALA A 332 -14.91 15.20 -22.20
CA ALA A 332 -15.70 15.28 -20.98
C ALA A 332 -15.11 14.42 -19.85
N TRP A 333 -14.65 13.22 -20.17
CA TRP A 333 -13.99 12.33 -19.23
C TRP A 333 -12.68 12.94 -18.71
N LEU A 334 -11.78 13.40 -19.58
CA LEU A 334 -10.53 14.08 -19.16
C LEU A 334 -10.80 15.30 -18.29
N THR A 335 -11.83 16.09 -18.63
CA THR A 335 -12.21 17.28 -17.84
C THR A 335 -12.68 16.88 -16.45
N ALA A 336 -13.55 15.89 -16.33
CA ALA A 336 -14.08 15.42 -15.06
C ALA A 336 -12.97 14.80 -14.21
N GLN A 337 -12.14 13.93 -14.79
CA GLN A 337 -11.02 13.30 -14.10
C GLN A 337 -9.99 14.34 -13.65
N PHE A 338 -9.61 15.29 -14.51
CA PHE A 338 -8.67 16.36 -14.14
C PHE A 338 -9.17 17.15 -12.90
N LEU A 339 -10.43 17.59 -12.91
CA LEU A 339 -11.00 18.32 -11.77
C LEU A 339 -11.11 17.45 -10.53
N SER A 340 -11.41 16.18 -10.68
CA SER A 340 -11.48 15.21 -9.59
C SER A 340 -10.10 14.92 -8.97
N ASP A 341 -9.11 14.62 -9.80
CA ASP A 341 -7.74 14.30 -9.34
C ASP A 341 -7.04 15.50 -8.68
N GLN A 342 -7.35 16.71 -9.17
CA GLN A 342 -6.78 17.94 -8.64
C GLN A 342 -7.65 18.64 -7.59
N ALA A 343 -8.77 18.05 -7.17
CA ALA A 343 -9.77 18.68 -6.31
C ALA A 343 -9.19 19.28 -5.04
N ALA A 344 -8.22 18.61 -4.41
CA ALA A 344 -7.57 19.07 -3.17
C ALA A 344 -6.75 20.38 -3.34
N PHE A 345 -6.41 20.75 -4.58
CA PHE A 345 -5.64 21.95 -4.96
C PHE A 345 -6.49 23.02 -5.63
N LEU A 346 -7.80 22.79 -5.70
CA LEU A 346 -8.81 23.66 -6.32
C LEU A 346 -9.70 24.32 -5.26
N PRO A 347 -10.60 25.27 -5.64
CA PRO A 347 -11.53 25.90 -4.73
C PRO A 347 -12.36 24.92 -3.92
N LYS A 348 -12.76 25.37 -2.76
CA LYS A 348 -13.45 24.58 -1.73
C LYS A 348 -14.70 23.85 -2.23
N ASP A 349 -15.45 24.43 -3.15
CA ASP A 349 -16.66 23.84 -3.70
C ASP A 349 -16.38 22.55 -4.53
N ILE A 350 -15.23 22.48 -5.20
CA ILE A 350 -14.79 21.27 -5.91
C ILE A 350 -14.21 20.25 -4.92
N ASP A 351 -13.38 20.69 -3.97
CA ASP A 351 -12.80 19.85 -2.90
C ASP A 351 -13.92 19.22 -2.03
N ASP A 352 -14.92 20.02 -1.67
CA ASP A 352 -16.09 19.53 -0.90
C ASP A 352 -16.94 18.54 -1.72
N ALA A 353 -17.13 18.77 -3.02
CA ALA A 353 -17.87 17.86 -3.87
C ALA A 353 -17.13 16.52 -4.03
N HIS A 354 -15.80 16.55 -4.18
CA HIS A 354 -14.95 15.37 -4.21
C HIS A 354 -15.08 14.60 -2.89
N PHE A 355 -14.98 15.28 -1.75
CA PHE A 355 -15.13 14.64 -0.45
C PHE A 355 -16.54 14.07 -0.25
N ALA A 356 -17.60 14.79 -0.64
CA ALA A 356 -18.99 14.33 -0.53
C ALA A 356 -19.20 13.01 -1.28
N PHE A 357 -18.53 12.81 -2.42
CA PHE A 357 -18.61 11.55 -3.14
C PHE A 357 -17.66 10.48 -2.59
N TYR A 358 -16.34 10.69 -2.65
CA TYR A 358 -15.34 9.68 -2.28
C TYR A 358 -15.24 9.45 -0.77
N GLY A 359 -15.37 10.52 0.02
CA GLY A 359 -15.32 10.43 1.48
C GLY A 359 -16.63 9.94 2.07
N THR A 360 -17.74 10.61 1.73
CA THR A 360 -19.04 10.32 2.38
C THR A 360 -19.77 9.15 1.71
N VAL A 361 -19.99 9.18 0.39
CA VAL A 361 -20.77 8.12 -0.28
C VAL A 361 -20.01 6.80 -0.31
N LEU A 362 -18.75 6.80 -0.76
CA LEU A 362 -17.97 5.56 -0.90
C LEU A 362 -17.42 5.05 0.43
N SER A 363 -16.88 5.94 1.28
CA SER A 363 -16.15 5.54 2.49
C SER A 363 -16.99 5.70 3.78
N GLY A 364 -18.15 6.34 3.71
CA GLY A 364 -19.05 6.58 4.87
C GLY A 364 -18.49 7.58 5.87
N GLN A 365 -17.53 8.42 5.50
CA GLN A 365 -16.89 9.41 6.35
C GLN A 365 -17.73 10.69 6.40
N PRO A 366 -18.26 11.10 7.58
CA PRO A 366 -19.14 12.27 7.65
C PRO A 366 -18.45 13.62 7.49
N GLN A 367 -17.18 13.72 7.88
CA GLN A 367 -16.41 14.96 7.91
C GLN A 367 -15.06 14.80 7.22
N GLN A 368 -14.64 15.80 6.45
CA GLN A 368 -13.32 15.81 5.83
C GLN A 368 -12.20 15.95 6.87
N ARG A 369 -11.05 15.32 6.60
CA ARG A 369 -9.84 15.47 7.41
C ARG A 369 -9.42 16.95 7.48
N ALA A 370 -8.88 17.34 8.64
CA ALA A 370 -8.32 18.69 8.83
C ALA A 370 -7.34 19.07 7.71
N ARG A 371 -7.34 20.36 7.30
CA ARG A 371 -6.52 20.86 6.18
C ARG A 371 -5.04 20.52 6.35
N TRP A 372 -4.49 20.66 7.55
CA TRP A 372 -3.09 20.36 7.82
C TRP A 372 -2.73 18.88 7.57
N LYS A 373 -3.62 17.92 7.90
CA LYS A 373 -3.42 16.49 7.60
C LYS A 373 -3.38 16.23 6.10
N ARG A 374 -4.23 16.92 5.35
CA ARG A 374 -4.23 16.87 3.89
C ARG A 374 -3.01 17.58 3.30
N GLY A 375 -2.51 18.62 3.99
CA GLY A 375 -1.26 19.32 3.66
C GLY A 375 -0.04 18.41 3.76
N ILE A 376 0.02 17.53 4.76
CA ILE A 376 1.05 16.49 4.84
C ILE A 376 1.00 15.63 3.58
N SER A 377 -0.17 15.10 3.23
CA SER A 377 -0.32 14.24 2.04
C SER A 377 0.05 14.96 0.74
N ALA A 378 -0.24 16.27 0.63
CA ALA A 378 0.15 17.09 -0.52
C ALA A 378 1.69 17.21 -0.63
N VAL A 379 2.39 17.48 0.48
CA VAL A 379 3.86 17.55 0.50
C VAL A 379 4.48 16.18 0.19
N GLU A 380 3.94 15.11 0.75
CA GLU A 380 4.39 13.74 0.48
C GLU A 380 4.24 13.35 -0.99
N GLY A 381 3.14 13.71 -1.61
CA GLY A 381 2.91 13.47 -3.04
C GLY A 381 3.83 14.27 -3.97
N GLN A 382 4.39 15.38 -3.50
CA GLN A 382 5.28 16.25 -4.29
C GLN A 382 6.76 15.94 -4.07
N ILE A 383 7.20 15.92 -2.80
CA ILE A 383 8.61 15.83 -2.40
C ILE A 383 8.79 14.99 -1.13
N GLY A 384 8.05 13.87 -1.04
CA GLY A 384 7.93 13.06 0.16
C GLY A 384 9.23 12.54 0.74
N GLU A 385 10.25 12.25 -0.08
CA GLU A 385 11.54 11.79 0.44
C GLU A 385 12.32 12.89 1.16
N LEU A 386 12.22 14.17 0.74
CA LEU A 386 12.82 15.27 1.50
C LEU A 386 12.21 15.41 2.89
N LEU A 387 10.87 15.29 2.98
CA LEU A 387 10.17 15.29 4.27
C LEU A 387 10.53 14.04 5.09
N GLY A 388 10.64 12.90 4.44
CA GLY A 388 11.02 11.61 5.04
C GLY A 388 12.43 11.61 5.63
N GLN A 389 13.38 12.31 5.00
CA GLN A 389 14.72 12.49 5.53
C GLN A 389 14.65 13.19 6.90
N VAL A 390 13.97 14.34 6.98
CA VAL A 390 13.83 15.10 8.23
C VAL A 390 13.12 14.27 9.30
N TYR A 391 12.09 13.48 8.92
CA TYR A 391 11.38 12.59 9.83
C TYR A 391 12.30 11.51 10.40
N ALA A 392 13.03 10.79 9.54
CA ALA A 392 13.93 9.71 9.95
C ALA A 392 15.06 10.21 10.86
N GLU A 393 15.67 11.35 10.53
CA GLU A 393 16.72 11.98 11.35
C GLU A 393 16.23 12.33 12.76
N ARG A 394 14.96 12.76 12.91
CA ARG A 394 14.41 13.17 14.21
C ARG A 394 13.83 12.02 15.02
N TYR A 395 13.20 11.03 14.39
CA TYR A 395 12.34 10.06 15.07
C TYR A 395 12.76 8.58 14.92
N PHE A 396 13.89 8.31 14.26
CA PHE A 396 14.39 6.95 14.11
C PHE A 396 15.81 6.79 14.67
N PRO A 397 15.97 6.54 16.00
CA PRO A 397 17.29 6.40 16.61
C PRO A 397 17.99 5.09 16.18
N ALA A 398 19.33 5.14 16.17
CA ALA A 398 20.18 4.00 15.79
C ALA A 398 19.91 2.71 16.61
N ALA A 399 19.50 2.86 17.87
CA ALA A 399 19.12 1.73 18.73
C ALA A 399 17.94 0.93 18.18
N ASN A 400 16.92 1.61 17.63
CA ASN A 400 15.77 0.97 16.99
C ASN A 400 16.21 0.19 15.74
N LYS A 401 17.09 0.78 14.92
CA LYS A 401 17.65 0.11 13.72
C LYS A 401 18.39 -1.18 14.10
N ALA A 402 19.21 -1.14 15.14
CA ALA A 402 19.98 -2.31 15.60
C ALA A 402 19.07 -3.42 16.15
N ALA A 403 18.08 -3.08 16.98
CA ALA A 403 17.14 -4.05 17.52
C ALA A 403 16.27 -4.68 16.43
N MET A 404 15.83 -3.89 15.44
CA MET A 404 15.09 -4.41 14.27
C MET A 404 15.95 -5.35 13.43
N ALA A 405 17.20 -5.02 13.17
CA ALA A 405 18.11 -5.90 12.45
C ALA A 405 18.29 -7.25 13.16
N GLN A 406 18.32 -7.24 14.49
CA GLN A 406 18.35 -8.47 15.30
C GLN A 406 17.07 -9.29 15.15
N LEU A 407 15.88 -8.64 15.21
CA LEU A 407 14.60 -9.32 15.00
C LEU A 407 14.53 -9.96 13.61
N VAL A 408 14.84 -9.21 12.56
CA VAL A 408 14.88 -9.72 11.17
C VAL A 408 15.83 -10.94 11.08
N GLY A 409 17.01 -10.86 11.69
CA GLY A 409 17.96 -11.97 11.75
C GLY A 409 17.39 -13.21 12.46
N ASN A 410 16.65 -13.04 13.53
CA ASN A 410 16.00 -14.15 14.27
C ASN A 410 14.87 -14.79 13.44
N LEU A 411 14.06 -13.97 12.73
CA LEU A 411 13.01 -14.48 11.86
C LEU A 411 13.58 -15.26 10.66
N ARG A 412 14.69 -14.78 10.07
CA ARG A 412 15.40 -15.53 9.02
C ARG A 412 15.89 -16.89 9.51
N LYS A 413 16.45 -16.96 10.72
CA LYS A 413 16.84 -18.25 11.35
C LYS A 413 15.65 -19.16 11.58
N ALA A 414 14.51 -18.61 12.04
CA ALA A 414 13.27 -19.35 12.21
C ALA A 414 12.75 -19.91 10.88
N MET A 415 12.78 -19.09 9.81
CA MET A 415 12.38 -19.54 8.46
C MET A 415 13.29 -20.67 7.95
N ALA A 416 14.60 -20.54 8.10
CA ALA A 416 15.55 -21.60 7.71
C ALA A 416 15.27 -22.91 8.46
N ALA A 417 14.98 -22.83 9.77
CA ALA A 417 14.63 -23.99 10.57
C ALA A 417 13.28 -24.62 10.14
N ASN A 418 12.28 -23.79 9.83
CA ASN A 418 11.01 -24.30 9.32
C ASN A 418 11.17 -24.97 7.97
N LEU A 419 11.87 -24.37 7.00
CA LEU A 419 12.15 -24.97 5.68
C LEU A 419 12.85 -26.34 5.80
N ALA A 420 13.78 -26.48 6.72
CA ALA A 420 14.48 -27.76 6.96
C ALA A 420 13.55 -28.87 7.47
N GLU A 421 12.48 -28.54 8.19
CA GLU A 421 11.55 -29.48 8.81
C GLU A 421 10.31 -29.77 7.94
N LEU A 422 10.06 -29.00 6.84
CA LEU A 422 8.88 -29.21 5.98
C LEU A 422 8.88 -30.60 5.34
N LYS A 423 7.83 -31.37 5.60
CA LYS A 423 7.67 -32.73 5.08
C LYS A 423 7.13 -32.79 3.64
N TRP A 424 6.39 -31.76 3.23
CA TRP A 424 5.76 -31.70 1.91
C TRP A 424 6.71 -31.19 0.82
N MET A 425 7.79 -30.51 1.21
CA MET A 425 8.78 -29.92 0.28
C MET A 425 9.97 -30.85 0.10
N GLY A 426 10.22 -31.25 -1.14
CA GLY A 426 11.36 -32.08 -1.53
C GLY A 426 12.70 -31.32 -1.47
N PRO A 427 13.84 -32.05 -1.55
CA PRO A 427 15.16 -31.45 -1.36
C PRO A 427 15.54 -30.44 -2.44
N ALA A 428 15.10 -30.61 -3.69
CA ALA A 428 15.43 -29.70 -4.78
C ALA A 428 14.74 -28.33 -4.59
N THR A 429 13.43 -28.32 -4.33
CA THR A 429 12.67 -27.10 -4.04
C THR A 429 13.16 -26.42 -2.75
N ARG A 430 13.51 -27.19 -1.73
CA ARG A 430 14.06 -26.68 -0.48
C ARG A 430 15.39 -25.96 -0.69
N ALA A 431 16.30 -26.50 -1.49
CA ALA A 431 17.58 -25.85 -1.79
C ALA A 431 17.40 -24.49 -2.47
N GLU A 432 16.44 -24.37 -3.40
CA GLU A 432 16.09 -23.09 -4.04
C GLU A 432 15.46 -22.12 -3.03
N ALA A 433 14.55 -22.60 -2.16
CA ALA A 433 13.94 -21.78 -1.11
C ALA A 433 14.98 -21.24 -0.11
N GLU A 434 15.95 -22.08 0.31
CA GLU A 434 17.04 -21.67 1.17
C GLU A 434 17.98 -20.67 0.47
N ALA A 435 18.31 -20.87 -0.80
CA ALA A 435 19.09 -19.94 -1.60
C ALA A 435 18.36 -18.58 -1.70
N LYS A 436 17.06 -18.58 -1.95
CA LYS A 436 16.25 -17.37 -1.98
C LYS A 436 16.23 -16.66 -0.62
N LEU A 437 15.99 -17.38 0.48
CA LEU A 437 16.03 -16.83 1.83
C LEU A 437 17.39 -16.19 2.17
N ASN A 438 18.48 -16.83 1.75
CA ASN A 438 19.83 -16.30 1.99
C ASN A 438 20.11 -15.02 1.19
N ALA A 439 19.47 -14.86 0.05
CA ALA A 439 19.58 -13.67 -0.81
C ALA A 439 18.66 -12.50 -0.38
N PHE A 440 17.76 -12.67 0.60
CA PHE A 440 16.91 -11.58 1.09
C PHE A 440 17.72 -10.40 1.60
N THR A 441 17.38 -9.20 1.15
CA THR A 441 17.98 -7.94 1.61
C THR A 441 16.99 -7.19 2.51
N PRO A 442 17.30 -6.96 3.80
CA PRO A 442 16.48 -6.13 4.67
C PRO A 442 16.85 -4.66 4.53
N LYS A 443 15.84 -3.80 4.41
CA LYS A 443 15.95 -2.33 4.46
C LYS A 443 15.18 -1.82 5.67
N ILE A 444 15.80 -1.00 6.53
CA ILE A 444 15.25 -0.61 7.84
C ILE A 444 15.40 0.89 8.05
N GLY A 445 14.26 1.58 8.28
CA GLY A 445 14.18 2.98 8.64
C GLY A 445 13.97 3.92 7.47
N GLY A 446 14.94 4.02 6.58
CA GLY A 446 14.90 4.89 5.40
C GLY A 446 16.10 4.67 4.50
N PRO A 447 16.09 5.23 3.28
CA PRO A 447 17.21 5.13 2.34
C PRO A 447 18.47 5.79 2.92
N GLU A 448 19.64 5.29 2.50
CA GLU A 448 20.91 5.91 2.85
C GLU A 448 21.16 7.19 2.04
N THR A 449 20.62 7.27 0.83
CA THR A 449 20.65 8.44 -0.05
C THR A 449 19.23 8.77 -0.47
N PHE A 450 18.79 9.99 -0.15
CA PHE A 450 17.47 10.50 -0.49
C PHE A 450 17.48 11.20 -1.85
N LYS A 451 16.34 11.17 -2.56
CA LYS A 451 16.17 11.90 -3.83
C LYS A 451 16.30 13.41 -3.59
N ALA A 452 17.15 14.05 -4.38
CA ALA A 452 17.38 15.49 -4.28
C ALA A 452 16.31 16.34 -4.98
N TYR A 453 15.51 15.74 -5.86
CA TYR A 453 14.49 16.42 -6.70
C TYR A 453 15.10 17.57 -7.52
N ASP A 454 16.26 17.33 -8.12
CA ASP A 454 16.97 18.33 -8.92
C ASP A 454 16.11 18.83 -10.08
N GLY A 455 16.13 20.13 -10.30
CA GLY A 455 15.32 20.80 -11.32
C GLY A 455 13.84 21.00 -10.96
N LEU A 456 13.31 20.41 -9.88
CA LEU A 456 11.96 20.66 -9.43
C LEU A 456 11.88 21.98 -8.65
N VAL A 457 11.12 22.94 -9.19
CA VAL A 457 10.84 24.24 -8.54
C VAL A 457 9.49 24.14 -7.84
N ILE A 458 9.47 24.50 -6.55
CA ILE A 458 8.26 24.58 -5.73
C ILE A 458 8.04 26.03 -5.32
N SER A 459 6.85 26.57 -5.65
CA SER A 459 6.43 27.93 -5.32
C SER A 459 5.56 27.95 -4.05
N PRO A 460 5.72 28.93 -3.15
CA PRO A 460 4.89 29.04 -1.94
C PRO A 460 3.45 29.50 -2.20
N SER A 461 3.08 29.86 -3.44
CA SER A 461 1.76 30.41 -3.79
C SER A 461 1.08 29.73 -4.98
N ALA A 462 1.62 28.59 -5.47
CA ALA A 462 1.14 27.95 -6.70
C ALA A 462 0.82 26.45 -6.48
N SER A 463 -0.17 26.18 -5.62
CA SER A 463 -0.49 24.82 -5.12
C SER A 463 -0.71 23.82 -6.26
N LEU A 464 -1.60 24.09 -7.22
CA LEU A 464 -1.87 23.22 -8.37
C LEU A 464 -0.63 23.06 -9.28
N ALA A 465 0.08 24.15 -9.55
CA ALA A 465 1.26 24.09 -10.43
C ALA A 465 2.38 23.26 -9.79
N ASN A 466 2.58 23.35 -8.46
CA ASN A 466 3.53 22.51 -7.73
C ASN A 466 3.19 21.03 -7.89
N GLN A 467 1.91 20.65 -7.74
CA GLN A 467 1.45 19.27 -7.88
C GLN A 467 1.74 18.72 -9.27
N ILE A 468 1.43 19.48 -10.32
CA ILE A 468 1.67 19.04 -11.69
C ILE A 468 3.16 19.02 -12.04
N ALA A 469 3.94 19.99 -11.55
CA ALA A 469 5.39 20.01 -11.73
C ALA A 469 6.06 18.80 -11.05
N ALA A 470 5.62 18.44 -9.86
CA ALA A 470 6.09 17.23 -9.16
C ALA A 470 5.73 15.94 -9.91
N GLY A 471 4.51 15.85 -10.44
CA GLY A 471 4.10 14.74 -11.30
C GLY A 471 4.96 14.62 -12.57
N LYS A 472 5.27 15.76 -13.21
CA LYS A 472 6.20 15.80 -14.34
C LYS A 472 7.59 15.33 -13.96
N TRP A 473 8.13 15.83 -12.87
CA TRP A 473 9.45 15.43 -12.38
C TRP A 473 9.50 13.92 -12.11
N SER A 474 8.45 13.37 -11.49
CA SER A 474 8.36 11.94 -11.20
C SER A 474 8.33 11.09 -12.48
N LEU A 475 7.58 11.52 -13.49
CA LEU A 475 7.54 10.84 -14.79
C LEU A 475 8.92 10.89 -15.48
N ASP A 476 9.54 12.08 -15.54
CA ASP A 476 10.87 12.24 -16.14
C ASP A 476 11.92 11.38 -15.41
N TYR A 477 11.87 11.32 -14.08
CA TYR A 477 12.74 10.46 -13.27
C TYR A 477 12.53 8.97 -13.60
N GLN A 478 11.29 8.51 -13.69
CA GLN A 478 10.99 7.12 -14.04
C GLN A 478 11.49 6.78 -15.45
N LEU A 479 11.21 7.64 -16.43
CA LEU A 479 11.64 7.41 -17.81
C LEU A 479 13.16 7.41 -17.93
N ALA A 480 13.87 8.28 -17.22
CA ALA A 480 15.33 8.30 -17.24
C ALA A 480 15.98 6.97 -16.86
N ARG A 481 15.29 6.13 -16.09
CA ARG A 481 15.79 4.82 -15.64
C ARG A 481 15.79 3.74 -16.73
N LEU A 482 14.98 3.87 -17.78
CA LEU A 482 14.84 2.82 -18.83
C LEU A 482 16.17 2.31 -19.40
N ASP A 483 17.19 3.16 -19.46
CA ASP A 483 18.51 2.83 -20.00
C ASP A 483 19.58 2.62 -18.90
N GLN A 484 19.15 2.60 -17.63
CA GLN A 484 20.06 2.45 -16.49
C GLN A 484 19.98 1.04 -15.91
N PRO A 485 21.04 0.58 -15.25
CA PRO A 485 20.95 -0.58 -14.37
C PRO A 485 19.93 -0.33 -13.26
N VAL A 486 19.27 -1.41 -12.77
CA VAL A 486 18.34 -1.30 -11.65
C VAL A 486 19.06 -0.86 -10.39
N ASP A 487 18.63 0.25 -9.82
CA ASP A 487 19.10 0.74 -8.53
C ASP A 487 18.43 -0.02 -7.38
N ARG A 488 19.16 -0.97 -6.81
CA ARG A 488 18.66 -1.76 -5.69
C ARG A 488 18.66 -1.01 -4.35
N ALA A 489 19.17 0.22 -4.28
CA ALA A 489 19.07 1.07 -3.10
C ALA A 489 17.73 1.82 -3.01
N GLU A 490 16.95 1.88 -4.09
CA GLU A 490 15.67 2.59 -4.16
C GLU A 490 14.64 2.03 -3.19
N TRP A 491 13.86 2.94 -2.57
CA TRP A 491 12.72 2.62 -1.70
C TRP A 491 11.41 2.98 -2.37
N PHE A 492 10.38 2.14 -2.16
CA PHE A 492 9.03 2.35 -2.72
C PHE A 492 8.02 2.82 -1.68
N MET A 493 8.45 3.02 -0.43
CA MET A 493 7.70 3.67 0.64
C MET A 493 8.56 4.73 1.31
N LEU A 494 7.92 5.79 1.79
CA LEU A 494 8.56 6.88 2.52
C LEU A 494 8.91 6.44 3.95
N PRO A 495 9.97 6.98 4.59
CA PRO A 495 10.32 6.66 5.98
C PRO A 495 9.20 6.91 6.98
N GLN A 496 8.34 7.89 6.75
CA GLN A 496 7.19 8.24 7.59
C GLN A 496 5.93 7.41 7.30
N THR A 497 5.96 6.46 6.36
CA THR A 497 4.84 5.56 6.07
C THR A 497 4.72 4.49 7.15
N VAL A 498 3.52 4.36 7.75
CA VAL A 498 3.20 3.28 8.70
C VAL A 498 2.77 2.05 7.92
N ASN A 499 3.73 1.33 7.38
CA ASN A 499 3.56 0.07 6.65
C ASN A 499 4.92 -0.62 6.48
N ALA A 500 4.92 -1.79 5.81
CA ALA A 500 6.08 -2.54 5.37
C ALA A 500 5.78 -3.14 3.99
N TYR A 501 6.78 -3.68 3.30
CA TYR A 501 6.56 -4.41 2.04
C TYR A 501 7.69 -5.39 1.72
N TYR A 502 7.33 -6.41 0.94
CA TYR A 502 8.25 -7.25 0.20
C TYR A 502 8.27 -6.88 -1.28
N ASN A 503 9.44 -6.77 -1.89
CA ASN A 503 9.59 -6.56 -3.33
C ASN A 503 10.16 -7.83 -3.99
N PRO A 504 9.38 -8.55 -4.82
CA PRO A 504 9.81 -9.82 -5.42
C PRO A 504 10.93 -9.68 -6.45
N THR A 505 11.02 -8.56 -7.18
CA THR A 505 12.07 -8.32 -8.18
C THR A 505 13.40 -7.92 -7.55
N PHE A 506 13.36 -7.37 -6.34
CA PHE A 506 14.56 -7.01 -5.56
C PHE A 506 14.90 -8.08 -4.53
N ASN A 507 13.98 -9.00 -4.24
CA ASN A 507 14.07 -9.98 -3.18
C ASN A 507 14.43 -9.31 -1.83
N GLU A 508 13.68 -8.25 -1.50
CA GLU A 508 13.92 -7.41 -0.33
C GLU A 508 12.69 -7.24 0.54
N VAL A 509 12.92 -7.05 1.83
CA VAL A 509 11.90 -6.68 2.82
C VAL A 509 12.22 -5.30 3.39
N VAL A 510 11.22 -4.43 3.45
CA VAL A 510 11.42 -3.02 3.76
C VAL A 510 10.52 -2.57 4.90
N PHE A 511 11.12 -1.98 5.94
CA PHE A 511 10.46 -1.49 7.13
C PHE A 511 10.73 0.00 7.33
N PRO A 512 9.83 0.90 6.90
CA PRO A 512 9.93 2.33 7.15
C PRO A 512 10.03 2.69 8.64
N ALA A 513 10.65 3.82 8.95
CA ALA A 513 10.89 4.27 10.32
C ALA A 513 9.59 4.38 11.14
N ALA A 514 8.50 4.80 10.50
CA ALA A 514 7.26 5.10 11.21
C ALA A 514 6.55 3.86 11.79
N ILE A 515 6.67 2.66 11.17
CA ILE A 515 6.05 1.45 11.73
C ILE A 515 6.83 0.90 12.94
N LEU A 516 8.10 1.30 13.11
CA LEU A 516 9.00 0.77 14.12
C LEU A 516 8.82 1.47 15.48
N GLN A 517 7.57 1.55 15.94
CA GLN A 517 7.14 2.24 17.15
C GLN A 517 5.91 1.52 17.76
N PRO A 518 5.56 1.78 19.03
CA PRO A 518 4.35 1.22 19.63
C PRO A 518 3.08 1.54 18.79
N PRO A 519 2.17 0.57 18.63
CA PRO A 519 2.09 -0.74 19.29
C PRO A 519 2.88 -1.86 18.61
N PHE A 520 3.53 -1.62 17.48
CA PHE A 520 4.19 -2.68 16.72
C PHE A 520 5.55 -3.03 17.29
N PHE A 521 6.34 -2.02 17.66
CA PHE A 521 7.69 -2.20 18.18
C PHE A 521 7.96 -1.30 19.40
N ASN A 522 8.40 -1.90 20.50
CA ASN A 522 8.82 -1.18 21.71
C ASN A 522 10.02 -1.86 22.33
N LEU A 523 11.17 -1.15 22.42
CA LEU A 523 12.41 -1.67 23.00
C LEU A 523 12.26 -2.12 24.47
N SER A 524 11.34 -1.52 25.22
CA SER A 524 11.08 -1.83 26.63
C SER A 524 9.99 -2.87 26.86
N ALA A 525 9.26 -3.30 25.82
CA ALA A 525 8.20 -4.29 25.94
C ALA A 525 8.77 -5.71 26.15
N ASP A 526 7.91 -6.58 26.72
CA ASP A 526 8.20 -8.01 26.80
C ASP A 526 8.47 -8.61 25.39
N PRO A 527 9.49 -9.46 25.21
CA PRO A 527 9.80 -10.05 23.91
C PRO A 527 8.61 -10.71 23.23
N ALA A 528 7.73 -11.42 23.97
CA ALA A 528 6.53 -12.03 23.40
C ALA A 528 5.65 -11.01 22.65
N VAL A 529 5.58 -9.77 23.16
CA VAL A 529 4.78 -8.69 22.59
C VAL A 529 5.41 -8.20 21.28
N ASN A 530 6.71 -7.94 21.25
CA ASN A 530 7.40 -7.53 20.02
C ASN A 530 7.36 -8.63 18.94
N TYR A 531 7.53 -9.91 19.33
CA TYR A 531 7.40 -11.00 18.36
C TYR A 531 5.96 -11.17 17.85
N GLY A 532 4.94 -11.01 18.72
CA GLY A 532 3.54 -11.12 18.35
C GLY A 532 3.03 -9.97 17.45
N ALA A 533 3.66 -8.78 17.52
CA ALA A 533 3.33 -7.62 16.71
C ALA A 533 4.31 -7.45 15.54
N ILE A 534 5.40 -6.66 15.71
CA ILE A 534 6.33 -6.38 14.62
C ILE A 534 7.03 -7.64 14.11
N GLY A 535 7.28 -8.64 14.98
CA GLY A 535 7.84 -9.92 14.55
C GLY A 535 6.93 -10.63 13.55
N ALA A 536 5.62 -10.64 13.81
CA ALA A 536 4.64 -11.21 12.89
C ALA A 536 4.57 -10.42 11.57
N VAL A 537 4.70 -9.07 11.60
CA VAL A 537 4.80 -8.24 10.38
C VAL A 537 6.09 -8.57 9.60
N ILE A 538 7.23 -8.67 10.26
CA ILE A 538 8.50 -9.07 9.61
C ILE A 538 8.35 -10.46 8.96
N GLY A 539 7.74 -11.40 9.69
CA GLY A 539 7.48 -12.75 9.17
C GLY A 539 6.51 -12.74 7.99
N HIS A 540 5.50 -11.87 8.01
CA HIS A 540 4.54 -11.65 6.92
C HIS A 540 5.26 -11.19 5.65
N GLU A 541 6.12 -10.17 5.74
CA GLU A 541 6.89 -9.68 4.60
C GLU A 541 7.88 -10.73 4.08
N LEU A 542 8.56 -11.49 4.96
CA LEU A 542 9.38 -12.63 4.55
C LEU A 542 8.52 -13.71 3.87
N GLY A 543 7.29 -13.93 4.37
CA GLY A 543 6.32 -14.87 3.84
C GLY A 543 5.89 -14.55 2.41
N HIS A 544 5.80 -13.25 2.06
CA HIS A 544 5.52 -12.83 0.69
C HIS A 544 6.56 -13.31 -0.33
N GLY A 545 7.79 -13.58 0.09
CA GLY A 545 8.77 -14.25 -0.77
C GLY A 545 8.37 -15.67 -1.17
N PHE A 546 7.44 -16.29 -0.45
CA PHE A 546 7.03 -17.68 -0.58
C PHE A 546 5.50 -17.86 -0.67
N ASP A 547 4.73 -16.78 -0.83
CA ASP A 547 3.28 -16.86 -1.07
C ASP A 547 2.96 -17.35 -2.49
N ASP A 548 1.68 -17.34 -2.87
CA ASP A 548 1.20 -17.81 -4.16
C ASP A 548 1.78 -17.07 -5.38
N GLN A 549 2.29 -15.84 -5.18
CA GLN A 549 2.92 -15.01 -6.23
C GLN A 549 4.43 -14.87 -6.03
N GLY A 550 4.89 -14.63 -4.80
CA GLY A 550 6.32 -14.50 -4.52
C GLY A 550 7.09 -15.80 -4.75
N ALA A 551 6.48 -16.96 -4.53
CA ALA A 551 7.03 -18.26 -4.86
C ALA A 551 7.39 -18.44 -6.34
N LYS A 552 6.86 -17.59 -7.24
CA LYS A 552 7.19 -17.58 -8.66
C LYS A 552 8.48 -16.82 -9.01
N SER A 553 9.08 -16.10 -8.05
CA SER A 553 10.38 -15.42 -8.26
C SER A 553 11.49 -16.17 -7.54
N ASP A 554 12.67 -16.26 -8.18
CA ASP A 554 13.87 -16.83 -7.57
C ASP A 554 14.60 -15.83 -6.63
N GLY A 555 15.74 -16.27 -6.05
CA GLY A 555 16.53 -15.45 -5.14
C GLY A 555 17.19 -14.22 -5.79
N ALA A 556 17.35 -14.20 -7.12
CA ALA A 556 17.82 -13.04 -7.87
C ALA A 556 16.70 -12.05 -8.24
N GLY A 557 15.44 -12.42 -7.95
CA GLY A 557 14.26 -11.61 -8.24
C GLY A 557 13.67 -11.84 -9.63
N ASN A 558 14.07 -12.90 -10.32
CA ASN A 558 13.53 -13.22 -11.64
C ASN A 558 12.30 -14.12 -11.54
N LEU A 559 11.24 -13.80 -12.27
CA LEU A 559 10.05 -14.64 -12.46
C LEU A 559 10.48 -15.93 -13.18
N ARG A 560 10.54 -17.02 -12.42
CA ARG A 560 11.02 -18.34 -12.86
C ARG A 560 10.32 -19.44 -12.05
N ASP A 561 9.82 -20.45 -12.71
CA ASP A 561 9.34 -21.65 -12.02
C ASP A 561 10.55 -22.49 -11.55
N TRP A 562 10.74 -22.57 -10.23
CA TRP A 562 11.84 -23.30 -9.59
C TRP A 562 11.35 -24.49 -8.74
N TRP A 563 10.04 -24.74 -8.77
CA TRP A 563 9.40 -25.82 -8.04
C TRP A 563 9.44 -27.14 -8.79
N THR A 564 9.53 -28.26 -8.06
CA THR A 564 9.12 -29.52 -8.65
C THR A 564 7.61 -29.58 -8.80
N LEU A 565 7.10 -30.30 -9.79
CA LEU A 565 5.66 -30.46 -10.00
C LEU A 565 4.95 -31.04 -8.77
N ALA A 566 5.59 -31.98 -8.06
CA ALA A 566 5.04 -32.60 -6.86
C ALA A 566 4.94 -31.59 -5.70
N ASP A 567 5.97 -30.77 -5.47
CA ASP A 567 5.97 -29.78 -4.41
C ASP A 567 5.00 -28.64 -4.70
N LYS A 568 4.90 -28.22 -5.97
CA LYS A 568 3.90 -27.25 -6.40
C LYS A 568 2.48 -27.73 -6.15
N ALA A 569 2.17 -28.99 -6.48
CA ALA A 569 0.87 -29.57 -6.21
C ALA A 569 0.57 -29.70 -4.71
N ALA A 570 1.57 -30.02 -3.88
CA ALA A 570 1.43 -30.06 -2.43
C ALA A 570 1.17 -28.66 -1.84
N PHE A 571 1.88 -27.64 -2.31
CA PHE A 571 1.64 -26.25 -1.92
C PHE A 571 0.23 -25.78 -2.31
N GLU A 572 -0.19 -26.04 -3.56
CA GLU A 572 -1.53 -25.69 -4.05
C GLU A 572 -2.65 -26.38 -3.24
N ALA A 573 -2.44 -27.62 -2.80
CA ALA A 573 -3.39 -28.33 -1.96
C ALA A 573 -3.54 -27.69 -0.56
N LEU A 574 -2.44 -27.15 0.00
CA LEU A 574 -2.46 -26.41 1.28
C LEU A 574 -3.11 -25.05 1.13
N THR A 575 -2.73 -24.29 0.10
CA THR A 575 -3.27 -22.95 -0.16
C THR A 575 -4.75 -23.02 -0.55
N GLY A 576 -5.18 -24.05 -1.26
CA GLY A 576 -6.60 -24.31 -1.56
C GLY A 576 -7.47 -24.45 -0.30
N LYS A 577 -6.98 -25.13 0.75
CA LYS A 577 -7.68 -25.19 2.04
C LYS A 577 -7.80 -23.80 2.69
N LEU A 578 -6.78 -22.96 2.55
CA LEU A 578 -6.80 -21.60 3.08
C LEU A 578 -7.81 -20.73 2.32
N VAL A 579 -7.89 -20.86 1.00
CA VAL A 579 -8.93 -20.20 0.18
C VAL A 579 -10.33 -20.61 0.66
N GLU A 580 -10.57 -21.90 0.89
CA GLU A 580 -11.85 -22.41 1.40
C GLU A 580 -12.18 -21.83 2.79
N GLN A 581 -11.21 -21.79 3.72
CA GLN A 581 -11.41 -21.21 5.05
C GLN A 581 -11.84 -19.76 4.98
N TYR A 582 -11.20 -18.94 4.14
CA TYR A 582 -11.50 -17.52 4.04
C TYR A 582 -12.77 -17.21 3.24
N SER A 583 -13.07 -18.00 2.20
CA SER A 583 -14.31 -17.88 1.44
C SER A 583 -15.57 -18.20 2.27
N ALA A 584 -15.42 -18.90 3.40
CA ALA A 584 -16.50 -19.15 4.35
C ALA A 584 -16.80 -17.97 5.29
N PHE A 585 -15.98 -16.92 5.31
CA PHE A 585 -16.23 -15.73 6.11
C PHE A 585 -17.12 -14.75 5.34
N CYS A 586 -18.34 -14.53 5.81
CA CYS A 586 -19.37 -13.73 5.14
C CYS A 586 -19.88 -12.62 6.06
N PRO A 587 -19.21 -11.45 6.12
CA PRO A 587 -19.51 -10.40 7.09
C PRO A 587 -20.81 -9.62 6.82
N PHE A 588 -21.34 -9.65 5.59
CA PHE A 588 -22.45 -8.78 5.21
C PHE A 588 -23.65 -9.55 4.66
N ASP A 589 -24.79 -8.83 4.55
CA ASP A 589 -26.04 -9.28 3.89
C ASP A 589 -26.56 -10.61 4.44
N ALA A 590 -26.53 -10.76 5.77
CA ALA A 590 -26.92 -11.96 6.48
C ALA A 590 -26.18 -13.24 5.98
N GLY A 591 -24.88 -13.10 5.71
CA GLY A 591 -24.02 -14.21 5.28
C GLY A 591 -24.02 -14.47 3.77
N LYS A 592 -24.49 -13.52 2.95
CA LYS A 592 -24.51 -13.65 1.48
C LYS A 592 -23.31 -12.99 0.80
N THR A 593 -22.70 -11.99 1.43
CA THR A 593 -21.51 -11.28 0.90
C THR A 593 -20.28 -11.74 1.67
N CYS A 594 -19.43 -12.48 0.99
CA CYS A 594 -18.29 -13.18 1.59
C CYS A 594 -16.95 -12.64 1.13
N VAL A 595 -15.90 -12.98 1.87
CA VAL A 595 -14.51 -12.71 1.49
C VAL A 595 -14.18 -13.48 0.21
N ASN A 596 -13.50 -12.85 -0.72
CA ASN A 596 -12.90 -13.53 -1.86
C ASN A 596 -11.58 -14.17 -1.41
N GLY A 597 -11.62 -15.44 -1.01
CA GLY A 597 -10.45 -16.16 -0.50
C GLY A 597 -9.33 -16.29 -1.52
N ALA A 598 -9.62 -16.27 -2.82
CA ALA A 598 -8.61 -16.30 -3.87
C ALA A 598 -7.91 -14.93 -4.04
N LEU A 599 -8.65 -13.82 -3.92
CA LEU A 599 -8.08 -12.48 -3.91
C LEU A 599 -7.16 -12.28 -2.71
N THR A 600 -7.57 -12.78 -1.53
CA THR A 600 -6.85 -12.56 -0.27
C THR A 600 -5.79 -13.62 0.02
N LEU A 601 -5.56 -14.58 -0.87
CA LEU A 601 -4.71 -15.75 -0.59
C LEU A 601 -3.28 -15.37 -0.20
N GLY A 602 -2.59 -14.51 -0.94
CA GLY A 602 -1.21 -14.14 -0.66
C GLY A 602 -1.07 -13.50 0.71
N GLU A 603 -1.97 -12.59 1.06
CA GLU A 603 -2.02 -11.93 2.36
C GLU A 603 -2.30 -12.91 3.51
N ASN A 604 -3.19 -13.88 3.27
CA ASN A 604 -3.50 -14.91 4.25
C ASN A 604 -2.31 -15.88 4.45
N ILE A 605 -1.53 -16.16 3.40
CA ILE A 605 -0.29 -16.94 3.50
C ILE A 605 0.77 -16.13 4.27
N GLY A 606 0.90 -14.83 3.97
CA GLY A 606 1.78 -13.91 4.69
C GLY A 606 1.48 -13.89 6.18
N ASP A 607 0.21 -13.73 6.56
CA ASP A 607 -0.23 -13.73 7.97
C ASP A 607 0.03 -15.07 8.66
N LEU A 608 -0.36 -16.18 8.04
CA LEU A 608 -0.23 -17.53 8.61
C LEU A 608 1.26 -17.89 8.79
N GLY A 609 2.05 -17.70 7.74
CA GLY A 609 3.49 -17.94 7.76
C GLY A 609 4.21 -16.97 8.70
N GLY A 610 3.84 -15.70 8.63
CA GLY A 610 4.41 -14.64 9.47
C GLY A 610 4.26 -14.89 10.95
N LEU A 611 3.04 -15.24 11.39
CA LEU A 611 2.79 -15.57 12.78
C LEU A 611 3.52 -16.85 13.21
N SER A 612 3.61 -17.87 12.34
CA SER A 612 4.38 -19.10 12.58
C SER A 612 5.87 -18.82 12.78
N LEU A 613 6.45 -18.03 11.88
CA LEU A 613 7.86 -17.64 11.96
C LEU A 613 8.16 -16.82 13.22
N ALA A 614 7.27 -15.89 13.54
CA ALA A 614 7.41 -15.04 14.72
C ALA A 614 7.33 -15.86 16.01
N TYR A 615 6.41 -16.83 16.07
CA TYR A 615 6.31 -17.73 17.22
C TYR A 615 7.56 -18.60 17.37
N ARG A 616 8.05 -19.20 16.29
CA ARG A 616 9.30 -19.98 16.27
C ARG A 616 10.50 -19.12 16.71
N ALA A 617 10.61 -17.91 16.17
CA ALA A 617 11.68 -16.98 16.55
C ALA A 617 11.59 -16.57 18.02
N TYR A 618 10.38 -16.35 18.53
CA TYR A 618 10.15 -16.10 19.96
C TYR A 618 10.64 -17.27 20.81
N GLN A 619 10.24 -18.48 20.51
CA GLN A 619 10.67 -19.69 21.24
C GLN A 619 12.20 -19.86 21.21
N LEU A 620 12.84 -19.65 20.05
CA LEU A 620 14.31 -19.67 19.92
C LEU A 620 14.97 -18.59 20.79
N SER A 621 14.37 -17.41 20.90
CA SER A 621 14.90 -16.31 21.72
C SER A 621 14.91 -16.58 23.21
N LEU A 622 14.05 -17.49 23.68
CA LEU A 622 14.00 -17.92 25.08
C LEU A 622 15.20 -18.82 25.47
N GLY A 623 15.93 -19.36 24.48
CA GLY A 623 17.11 -20.20 24.72
C GLY A 623 16.79 -21.46 25.54
N GLY A 624 15.62 -22.06 25.37
CA GLY A 624 15.15 -23.26 26.09
C GLY A 624 14.60 -22.96 27.48
N LYS A 625 14.47 -21.69 27.89
CA LYS A 625 13.89 -21.30 29.19
C LYS A 625 12.39 -21.04 29.03
N SER A 626 11.62 -21.28 30.07
CA SER A 626 10.21 -20.89 30.12
C SER A 626 10.09 -19.39 30.26
N ALA A 627 9.16 -18.78 29.48
CA ALA A 627 8.84 -17.38 29.65
C ALA A 627 8.15 -17.11 30.99
N PRO A 628 8.42 -15.96 31.64
CA PRO A 628 7.74 -15.60 32.88
C PRO A 628 6.24 -15.38 32.64
N VAL A 629 5.42 -15.62 33.68
CA VAL A 629 4.03 -15.16 33.72
C VAL A 629 4.03 -13.69 34.12
N ILE A 630 3.46 -12.81 33.29
CA ILE A 630 3.40 -11.36 33.53
C ILE A 630 1.94 -10.91 33.45
N GLY A 631 1.46 -10.18 34.43
CA GLY A 631 0.06 -9.71 34.46
C GLY A 631 -0.98 -10.86 34.47
N GLY A 632 -0.59 -12.06 34.86
CA GLY A 632 -1.45 -13.26 34.85
C GLY A 632 -1.49 -13.99 33.50
N TYR A 633 -0.69 -13.56 32.51
CA TYR A 633 -0.63 -14.17 31.18
C TYR A 633 0.71 -14.89 30.95
N THR A 634 0.65 -16.10 30.36
CA THR A 634 1.86 -16.82 29.93
C THR A 634 2.52 -16.08 28.74
N GLY A 635 3.75 -16.47 28.39
CA GLY A 635 4.43 -15.91 27.21
C GLY A 635 3.64 -16.12 25.92
N ASP A 636 3.12 -17.32 25.73
CA ASP A 636 2.33 -17.67 24.54
C ASP A 636 1.02 -16.88 24.49
N GLN A 637 0.33 -16.71 25.62
CA GLN A 637 -0.84 -15.85 25.69
C GLN A 637 -0.52 -14.42 25.30
N ARG A 638 0.58 -13.84 25.83
CA ARG A 638 0.99 -12.47 25.48
C ARG A 638 1.34 -12.34 24.00
N PHE A 639 1.97 -13.35 23.40
CA PHE A 639 2.27 -13.40 21.98
C PHE A 639 1.00 -13.28 21.13
N PHE A 640 0.01 -14.15 21.34
CA PHE A 640 -1.24 -14.11 20.57
C PHE A 640 -2.13 -12.89 20.90
N LEU A 641 -2.11 -12.39 22.12
CA LEU A 641 -2.80 -11.14 22.48
C LEU A 641 -2.21 -9.95 21.71
N SER A 642 -0.89 -9.90 21.60
CA SER A 642 -0.20 -8.85 20.83
C SER A 642 -0.56 -8.90 19.35
N TRP A 643 -0.57 -10.08 18.73
CA TRP A 643 -1.07 -10.28 17.36
C TRP A 643 -2.46 -9.69 17.17
N ALA A 644 -3.40 -10.06 18.02
CA ALA A 644 -4.77 -9.59 17.89
C ALA A 644 -4.91 -8.08 18.11
N GLN A 645 -4.11 -7.48 19.01
CA GLN A 645 -4.11 -6.02 19.20
C GLN A 645 -3.46 -5.26 18.04
N ALA A 646 -2.43 -5.82 17.40
CA ALA A 646 -1.80 -5.23 16.23
C ALA A 646 -2.76 -5.09 15.04
N TRP A 647 -3.72 -6.01 14.90
CA TRP A 647 -4.71 -6.00 13.82
C TRP A 647 -6.06 -5.40 14.19
N ARG A 648 -6.28 -5.00 15.45
CA ARG A 648 -7.58 -4.42 15.85
C ARG A 648 -7.96 -3.23 14.95
N THR A 649 -9.19 -3.25 14.47
CA THR A 649 -9.71 -2.21 13.57
C THR A 649 -11.22 -2.10 13.71
N LYS A 650 -11.71 -0.86 13.70
CA LYS A 650 -13.13 -0.53 13.61
C LYS A 650 -13.34 0.30 12.35
N SER A 651 -14.26 -0.09 11.50
CA SER A 651 -14.51 0.53 10.19
C SER A 651 -15.98 0.92 10.02
N ARG A 652 -16.26 1.96 9.24
CA ARG A 652 -17.61 2.23 8.74
C ARG A 652 -17.97 1.17 7.70
N GLU A 653 -19.25 0.80 7.65
CA GLU A 653 -19.71 -0.25 6.73
C GLU A 653 -19.41 0.07 5.25
N PRO A 654 -19.62 1.32 4.75
CA PRO A 654 -19.30 1.62 3.36
C PRO A 654 -17.87 1.31 2.95
N VAL A 655 -16.87 1.75 3.73
CA VAL A 655 -15.47 1.45 3.44
C VAL A 655 -15.15 -0.04 3.62
N ALA A 656 -15.73 -0.71 4.62
CA ALA A 656 -15.51 -2.14 4.81
C ALA A 656 -16.03 -2.97 3.62
N ARG A 657 -17.17 -2.60 3.04
CA ARG A 657 -17.70 -3.22 1.81
C ARG A 657 -16.86 -2.90 0.58
N GLN A 658 -16.32 -1.69 0.48
CA GLN A 658 -15.41 -1.31 -0.60
C GLN A 658 -14.15 -2.16 -0.54
N LEU A 659 -13.51 -2.24 0.62
CA LEU A 659 -12.27 -3.00 0.82
C LEU A 659 -12.47 -4.51 0.56
N LEU A 660 -13.64 -5.06 0.82
CA LEU A 660 -13.92 -6.47 0.54
C LEU A 660 -13.78 -6.82 -0.96
N VAL A 661 -13.96 -5.85 -1.85
CA VAL A 661 -13.83 -6.01 -3.31
C VAL A 661 -12.46 -5.56 -3.80
N THR A 662 -11.90 -4.50 -3.18
CA THR A 662 -10.72 -3.80 -3.74
C THR A 662 -9.40 -4.14 -3.06
N ASP A 663 -9.42 -4.67 -1.83
CA ASP A 663 -8.22 -4.92 -1.01
C ASP A 663 -7.84 -6.41 -1.05
N PRO A 664 -6.57 -6.76 -1.31
CA PRO A 664 -6.11 -8.14 -1.20
C PRO A 664 -6.04 -8.66 0.23
N HIS A 665 -6.16 -7.78 1.25
CA HIS A 665 -6.21 -8.19 2.64
C HIS A 665 -7.62 -8.58 3.06
N ALA A 666 -7.73 -9.69 3.80
CA ALA A 666 -8.99 -10.04 4.46
C ALA A 666 -9.35 -8.98 5.54
N PRO A 667 -10.65 -8.80 5.85
CA PRO A 667 -11.06 -7.92 6.94
C PRO A 667 -10.30 -8.24 8.24
N PRO A 668 -9.86 -7.24 9.03
CA PRO A 668 -8.95 -7.41 10.19
C PRO A 668 -9.41 -8.47 11.20
N LYS A 669 -10.72 -8.55 11.48
CA LYS A 669 -11.30 -9.61 12.31
C LYS A 669 -10.92 -11.02 11.81
N TYR A 670 -10.87 -11.23 10.51
CA TYR A 670 -10.54 -12.53 9.92
C TYR A 670 -9.03 -12.73 9.79
N ARG A 671 -8.22 -11.66 9.73
CA ARG A 671 -6.77 -11.76 9.91
C ARG A 671 -6.42 -12.25 11.32
N ILE A 672 -7.23 -11.91 12.33
CA ILE A 672 -7.09 -12.43 13.70
C ILE A 672 -7.65 -13.84 13.80
N ASN A 673 -8.96 -14.01 13.66
CA ASN A 673 -9.67 -15.26 13.92
C ASN A 673 -9.34 -16.38 12.92
N GLY A 674 -9.18 -16.02 11.65
CA GLY A 674 -8.87 -16.96 10.57
C GLY A 674 -7.45 -17.54 10.68
N ILE A 675 -6.52 -16.78 11.23
CA ILE A 675 -5.13 -17.22 11.40
C ILE A 675 -4.95 -18.06 12.66
N VAL A 676 -5.35 -17.56 13.84
CA VAL A 676 -5.08 -18.25 15.10
C VAL A 676 -5.70 -19.65 15.18
N ARG A 677 -6.82 -19.88 14.50
CA ARG A 677 -7.50 -21.20 14.44
C ARG A 677 -6.69 -22.31 13.72
N ASN A 678 -5.55 -21.94 13.11
CA ASN A 678 -4.64 -22.91 12.50
C ASN A 678 -3.43 -23.25 13.42
N PHE A 679 -3.33 -22.66 14.62
CA PHE A 679 -2.19 -22.82 15.55
C PHE A 679 -2.53 -23.71 16.75
N ASP A 680 -1.90 -24.88 16.86
CA ASP A 680 -2.04 -25.77 18.01
C ASP A 680 -1.66 -25.06 19.32
N GLU A 681 -0.63 -24.24 19.27
CA GLU A 681 -0.11 -23.44 20.38
C GLU A 681 -1.15 -22.42 20.91
N TRP A 682 -2.00 -21.89 20.02
CA TRP A 682 -3.12 -21.02 20.44
C TRP A 682 -4.23 -21.84 21.13
N TYR A 683 -4.51 -23.06 20.64
CA TYR A 683 -5.47 -23.96 21.29
C TYR A 683 -5.04 -24.27 22.71
N GLU A 684 -3.75 -24.56 22.93
CA GLU A 684 -3.18 -24.86 24.24
C GLU A 684 -3.20 -23.63 25.15
N ALA A 685 -2.76 -22.46 24.63
CA ALA A 685 -2.66 -21.23 25.41
C ALA A 685 -4.02 -20.73 25.92
N PHE A 686 -5.10 -20.94 25.17
CA PHE A 686 -6.45 -20.43 25.48
C PHE A 686 -7.47 -21.53 25.82
N GLY A 687 -7.07 -22.78 25.88
CA GLY A 687 -7.93 -23.91 26.23
C GLY A 687 -9.07 -24.16 25.24
N VAL A 688 -8.84 -23.90 23.97
CA VAL A 688 -9.83 -24.07 22.89
C VAL A 688 -10.02 -25.55 22.57
N ARG A 689 -11.26 -25.98 22.39
CA ARG A 689 -11.61 -27.39 22.25
C ARG A 689 -12.77 -27.62 21.27
N PRO A 690 -13.03 -28.88 20.85
CA PRO A 690 -14.18 -29.20 20.03
C PRO A 690 -15.49 -28.62 20.60
N GLY A 691 -16.28 -27.98 19.75
CA GLY A 691 -17.50 -27.26 20.12
C GLY A 691 -17.35 -25.75 20.18
N ASP A 692 -16.14 -25.20 20.28
CA ASP A 692 -15.89 -23.78 20.13
C ASP A 692 -15.98 -23.37 18.63
N ARG A 693 -16.46 -22.16 18.34
CA ARG A 693 -16.77 -21.74 16.94
C ARG A 693 -15.53 -21.65 16.04
N LEU A 694 -14.38 -21.30 16.60
CA LEU A 694 -13.12 -21.21 15.86
C LEU A 694 -12.37 -22.53 15.80
N TYR A 695 -12.88 -23.59 16.47
CA TYR A 695 -12.22 -24.89 16.44
C TYR A 695 -12.18 -25.47 15.03
N LEU A 696 -10.98 -25.88 14.63
CA LEU A 696 -10.74 -26.70 13.45
C LEU A 696 -10.16 -28.05 13.89
N PRO A 697 -10.66 -29.16 13.37
CA PRO A 697 -9.98 -30.46 13.52
C PRO A 697 -8.54 -30.38 13.00
N PRO A 698 -7.58 -31.12 13.57
CA PRO A 698 -6.17 -31.03 13.18
C PRO A 698 -5.91 -31.22 11.68
N ASP A 699 -6.67 -32.07 10.99
CA ASP A 699 -6.58 -32.34 9.54
C ASP A 699 -7.08 -31.17 8.67
N LYS A 700 -7.83 -30.22 9.26
CA LYS A 700 -8.32 -29.02 8.60
C LYS A 700 -7.45 -27.79 8.86
N ARG A 701 -6.52 -27.86 9.82
CA ARG A 701 -5.56 -26.78 10.09
C ARG A 701 -4.55 -26.72 8.96
N VAL A 702 -4.20 -25.50 8.57
CA VAL A 702 -3.23 -25.26 7.48
C VAL A 702 -1.90 -24.84 8.11
N ARG A 703 -0.84 -25.54 7.74
CA ARG A 703 0.55 -25.17 8.02
C ARG A 703 1.31 -25.21 6.71
N ILE A 704 1.83 -24.06 6.29
CA ILE A 704 2.57 -23.93 5.03
C ILE A 704 4.05 -23.84 5.34
N TRP A 705 4.45 -22.86 6.17
CA TRP A 705 5.85 -22.60 6.58
C TRP A 705 6.07 -22.82 8.07
#